data_24960ccd4793ef3cc5dad499498444bc
#
_entry.id   24960ccd4793ef3cc5dad499498444bc
#
_cell.length_a   1.000
_cell.length_b   1.000
_cell.length_c   1.000
_cell.angle_alpha   90.00
_cell.angle_beta   90.00
_cell.angle_gamma   90.00
#
_symmetry.space_group_name_H-M   'P 1'
#
loop_
_entity.id
_entity.type
_entity.pdbx_description
1 polymer ?
#
loop_
_entity_poly.entity_id
_entity_poly.type
_entity_poly.pdbx_seq_one_letter_code
_entity_poly.pdbx_strand_id
1 'polypeptide(L)'
;MALPLLEDHRDLAEAVAAFANRFGGIADTRSNVKRYAAGDRPDSWDGLVRQGLHAVHLPEQYGGDGAGLAELAVVVEQLGDALYPGPYVPTVIASGILAKAAGRAAESMLIELATGATGAVCTGVGLRAARSDAGWTVSGSADPALGLPGADVVLVQANSDDGELWFRLEQSSSAAVEVEDGVDLTRSIGTLTLTDHKVDAGLIVEGLQAHRVELIVNTVLAAEASGIAGWALRTAVDYVKSRQQFGRPVGSFQAVQHKAAMMLVRSEIACAAAWDAARSEEHDEDQHRLVSAQAALAALPVGIENALECVTLLGGIGFTWEHDAHLYWRRAISIAAVAGSEVKWAHTLGDRSADSERDFSFVDPDMLPELREQVRRVLDEVALLPDDGTTSASWAPAKGSARRARFADAKLVAPHYRAPYGLGAGPREQAVIAHEFAMRGWAQPSTVIGEWVLPTILEHGNAEQQDRFVEPSLRADIIWCQLFSEPGAGSDLAGLSTKARKVDGGWVLSGQKVWNSGAHEADWGVCLARSGADAPKHRGLSYFLVDMTSKGIDVRPLKQATGKSEFNEVFLDDVFVPDDCLVAEPGQGWKLAATTLSNERLSMGSTLHHGSSRLFRQVIADASHDCPREDAVEGLGRSISRELALSAMNLRGVSARLAGQEPGAEISVSKVYNALAQREGSRDLLRLLGPRAAVVDPSANYAIDHIGLPSILFGGGTVEIQLNVIAQRVLGLPRS
;
A
#
# COMPACT_ATOMS: atom_id res chain seq x y z
N MET A 1 -11.18 3.47 1.16
CA MET A 1 -11.06 4.01 2.52
C MET A 1 -10.21 5.25 2.44
N ALA A 2 -10.47 6.26 3.25
CA ALA A 2 -9.98 7.61 2.99
C ALA A 2 -8.52 7.80 3.38
N LEU A 3 -7.84 8.73 2.71
CA LEU A 3 -6.55 9.32 3.09
C LEU A 3 -6.48 9.76 4.56
N PRO A 4 -7.57 10.25 5.22
CA PRO A 4 -7.48 10.79 6.56
C PRO A 4 -7.15 9.72 7.60
N LEU A 5 -6.02 9.90 8.27
CA LEU A 5 -5.54 9.04 9.36
C LEU A 5 -5.66 9.70 10.73
N LEU A 6 -5.46 11.00 10.80
CA LEU A 6 -5.59 11.81 12.01
C LEU A 6 -7.04 12.26 12.19
N GLU A 7 -7.40 12.67 13.41
CA GLU A 7 -8.74 13.18 13.72
C GLU A 7 -9.04 14.43 12.88
N ASP A 8 -8.11 15.37 12.83
CA ASP A 8 -8.24 16.61 12.03
C ASP A 8 -8.44 16.32 10.53
N HIS A 9 -7.76 15.30 9.97
CA HIS A 9 -7.98 14.89 8.59
C HIS A 9 -9.36 14.31 8.35
N ARG A 10 -9.94 13.59 9.35
CA ARG A 10 -11.30 13.04 9.25
C ARG A 10 -12.34 14.16 9.30
N ASP A 11 -12.16 15.12 10.21
CA ASP A 11 -13.02 16.28 10.32
C ASP A 11 -13.00 17.11 9.04
N LEU A 12 -11.82 17.32 8.47
CA LEU A 12 -11.67 17.97 7.16
C LEU A 12 -12.38 17.20 6.05
N ALA A 13 -12.19 15.88 5.97
CA ALA A 13 -12.84 15.04 4.97
C ALA A 13 -14.38 15.11 5.08
N GLU A 14 -14.93 15.04 6.31
CA GLU A 14 -16.36 15.16 6.56
C GLU A 14 -16.89 16.54 6.17
N ALA A 15 -16.16 17.60 6.48
CA ALA A 15 -16.53 18.98 6.10
C ALA A 15 -16.56 19.14 4.57
N VAL A 16 -15.57 18.62 3.86
CA VAL A 16 -15.50 18.67 2.37
C VAL A 16 -16.62 17.85 1.74
N ALA A 17 -16.88 16.64 2.25
CA ALA A 17 -17.98 15.79 1.77
C ALA A 17 -19.34 16.45 2.00
N ALA A 18 -19.56 17.08 3.17
CA ALA A 18 -20.76 17.84 3.47
C ALA A 18 -20.94 19.06 2.55
N PHE A 19 -19.83 19.76 2.24
CA PHE A 19 -19.84 20.85 1.26
C PHE A 19 -20.27 20.36 -0.13
N ALA A 20 -19.63 19.31 -0.66
CA ALA A 20 -19.94 18.76 -1.97
C ALA A 20 -21.41 18.31 -2.09
N ASN A 21 -21.93 17.65 -1.06
CA ASN A 21 -23.33 17.24 -1.01
C ASN A 21 -24.33 18.39 -0.95
N ARG A 22 -23.99 19.49 -0.27
CA ARG A 22 -24.85 20.68 -0.15
C ARG A 22 -25.09 21.36 -1.50
N PHE A 23 -24.11 21.34 -2.39
CA PHE A 23 -24.15 22.04 -3.68
C PHE A 23 -24.59 21.12 -4.84
N GLY A 24 -25.36 20.09 -4.57
CA GLY A 24 -26.01 19.25 -5.58
C GLY A 24 -25.23 18.00 -6.00
N GLY A 25 -23.99 17.87 -5.55
CA GLY A 25 -23.17 16.67 -5.81
C GLY A 25 -23.08 16.34 -7.30
N ILE A 26 -23.04 15.05 -7.61
CA ILE A 26 -22.95 14.54 -8.99
C ILE A 26 -24.13 14.94 -9.89
N ALA A 27 -25.33 15.19 -9.32
CA ALA A 27 -26.51 15.59 -10.09
C ALA A 27 -26.34 16.97 -10.73
N ASP A 28 -25.74 17.93 -10.00
CA ASP A 28 -25.39 19.23 -10.54
C ASP A 28 -24.31 19.10 -11.63
N THR A 29 -23.24 18.37 -11.32
CA THR A 29 -22.13 18.10 -12.28
C THR A 29 -22.69 17.54 -13.59
N ARG A 30 -23.54 16.53 -13.52
CA ARG A 30 -24.16 15.88 -14.69
C ARG A 30 -25.03 16.85 -15.50
N SER A 31 -25.81 17.69 -14.84
CA SER A 31 -26.72 18.62 -15.50
C SER A 31 -25.97 19.74 -16.24
N ASN A 32 -24.74 20.05 -15.85
CA ASN A 32 -23.98 21.19 -16.30
C ASN A 32 -22.68 20.84 -17.06
N VAL A 33 -22.50 19.55 -17.46
CA VAL A 33 -21.26 19.10 -18.14
C VAL A 33 -20.82 19.99 -19.31
N LYS A 34 -21.75 20.52 -20.11
CA LYS A 34 -21.42 21.41 -21.24
C LYS A 34 -20.81 22.73 -20.80
N ARG A 35 -21.29 23.29 -19.67
CA ARG A 35 -20.74 24.52 -19.09
C ARG A 35 -19.32 24.29 -18.58
N TYR A 36 -19.12 23.20 -17.85
CA TYR A 36 -17.84 22.88 -17.25
C TYR A 36 -16.77 22.52 -18.29
N ALA A 37 -17.16 21.78 -19.34
CA ALA A 37 -16.27 21.52 -20.48
C ALA A 37 -15.86 22.79 -21.24
N ALA A 38 -16.71 23.83 -21.24
CA ALA A 38 -16.39 25.13 -21.83
C ALA A 38 -15.54 26.04 -20.94
N GLY A 39 -15.30 25.69 -19.66
CA GLY A 39 -14.46 26.45 -18.74
C GLY A 39 -15.23 27.27 -17.70
N ASP A 40 -16.58 27.11 -17.62
CA ASP A 40 -17.37 27.80 -16.60
C ASP A 40 -17.02 27.27 -15.19
N ARG A 41 -17.07 28.17 -14.21
CA ARG A 41 -16.99 27.82 -12.78
C ARG A 41 -18.31 27.23 -12.30
N PRO A 42 -18.28 26.27 -11.36
CA PRO A 42 -19.51 25.83 -10.70
C PRO A 42 -20.09 26.97 -9.82
N ASP A 43 -21.39 27.01 -9.69
CA ASP A 43 -22.10 28.01 -8.87
C ASP A 43 -21.70 27.94 -7.39
N SER A 44 -21.14 26.80 -6.96
CA SER A 44 -20.56 26.56 -5.64
C SER A 44 -19.17 27.14 -5.43
N TRP A 45 -18.51 27.69 -6.47
CA TRP A 45 -17.13 28.17 -6.40
C TRP A 45 -16.90 29.19 -5.27
N ASP A 46 -17.73 30.22 -5.18
CA ASP A 46 -17.63 31.20 -4.12
C ASP A 46 -17.84 30.60 -2.71
N GLY A 47 -18.63 29.53 -2.61
CA GLY A 47 -18.80 28.77 -1.39
C GLY A 47 -17.55 28.01 -0.97
N LEU A 48 -16.86 27.41 -1.95
CA LEU A 48 -15.59 26.70 -1.77
C LEU A 48 -14.50 27.69 -1.32
N VAL A 49 -14.43 28.86 -1.97
CA VAL A 49 -13.49 29.94 -1.63
C VAL A 49 -13.72 30.43 -0.19
N ARG A 50 -14.99 30.71 0.19
CA ARG A 50 -15.31 31.14 1.56
C ARG A 50 -14.94 30.14 2.65
N GLN A 51 -14.86 28.84 2.32
CA GLN A 51 -14.41 27.79 3.24
C GLN A 51 -12.89 27.55 3.22
N GLY A 52 -12.14 28.31 2.43
CA GLY A 52 -10.68 28.18 2.32
C GLY A 52 -10.19 26.92 1.58
N LEU A 53 -11.08 26.05 1.07
CA LEU A 53 -10.73 24.74 0.52
C LEU A 53 -9.79 24.80 -0.69
N HIS A 54 -9.73 25.92 -1.40
CA HIS A 54 -8.82 26.16 -2.54
C HIS A 54 -7.43 26.61 -2.11
N ALA A 55 -7.27 27.05 -0.87
CA ALA A 55 -6.06 27.68 -0.37
C ALA A 55 -5.51 27.03 0.91
N VAL A 56 -6.05 25.89 1.33
CA VAL A 56 -5.68 25.17 2.57
C VAL A 56 -4.16 24.95 2.68
N HIS A 57 -3.49 24.65 1.55
CA HIS A 57 -2.05 24.37 1.46
C HIS A 57 -1.17 25.62 1.32
N LEU A 58 -1.77 26.78 1.12
CA LEU A 58 -0.99 28.00 0.91
C LEU A 58 -0.54 28.61 2.23
N PRO A 59 0.66 29.23 2.26
CA PRO A 59 1.12 29.95 3.44
C PRO A 59 0.15 31.06 3.87
N GLU A 60 0.02 31.27 5.19
CA GLU A 60 -0.85 32.31 5.79
C GLU A 60 -0.59 33.72 5.26
N GLN A 61 0.66 34.04 4.94
CA GLN A 61 1.05 35.34 4.37
C GLN A 61 0.39 35.64 3.01
N TYR A 62 -0.08 34.64 2.29
CA TYR A 62 -0.81 34.78 1.03
C TYR A 62 -2.33 34.58 1.19
N GLY A 63 -2.79 34.33 2.41
CA GLY A 63 -4.22 34.15 2.72
C GLY A 63 -4.70 32.69 2.75
N GLY A 64 -3.76 31.73 2.81
CA GLY A 64 -4.06 30.33 3.06
C GLY A 64 -4.06 29.95 4.53
N ASP A 65 -4.29 28.68 4.84
CA ASP A 65 -4.33 28.14 6.22
C ASP A 65 -2.96 27.63 6.71
N GLY A 66 -1.94 27.65 5.85
CA GLY A 66 -0.58 27.19 6.17
C GLY A 66 -0.46 25.68 6.37
N ALA A 67 -1.48 24.91 6.00
CA ALA A 67 -1.43 23.45 5.99
C ALA A 67 -0.56 22.97 4.81
N GLY A 68 -0.30 21.66 4.73
CA GLY A 68 0.57 21.11 3.69
C GLY A 68 -0.18 20.43 2.55
N LEU A 69 0.57 19.70 1.72
CA LEU A 69 0.00 18.86 0.68
C LEU A 69 -0.81 17.70 1.27
N ALA A 70 -0.57 17.29 2.52
CA ALA A 70 -1.33 16.23 3.16
C ALA A 70 -2.80 16.61 3.32
N GLU A 71 -3.09 17.81 3.83
CA GLU A 71 -4.44 18.34 3.96
C GLU A 71 -5.06 18.64 2.59
N LEU A 72 -4.29 19.21 1.66
CA LEU A 72 -4.76 19.39 0.29
C LEU A 72 -5.17 18.05 -0.35
N ALA A 73 -4.40 16.99 -0.15
CA ALA A 73 -4.71 15.67 -0.69
C ALA A 73 -6.03 15.11 -0.12
N VAL A 74 -6.34 15.38 1.16
CA VAL A 74 -7.65 15.03 1.76
C VAL A 74 -8.78 15.77 1.04
N VAL A 75 -8.63 17.08 0.81
CA VAL A 75 -9.64 17.86 0.10
C VAL A 75 -9.82 17.36 -1.33
N VAL A 76 -8.73 17.13 -2.05
CA VAL A 76 -8.74 16.65 -3.44
C VAL A 76 -9.36 15.25 -3.54
N GLU A 77 -9.04 14.33 -2.62
CA GLU A 77 -9.66 13.00 -2.58
C GLU A 77 -11.17 13.09 -2.43
N GLN A 78 -11.68 13.89 -1.47
CA GLN A 78 -13.11 14.02 -1.22
C GLN A 78 -13.84 14.71 -2.38
N LEU A 79 -13.24 15.73 -3.01
CA LEU A 79 -13.80 16.38 -4.20
C LEU A 79 -13.73 15.46 -5.43
N GLY A 80 -12.70 14.63 -5.55
CA GLY A 80 -12.60 13.56 -6.56
C GLY A 80 -13.68 12.50 -6.39
N ASP A 81 -13.93 12.11 -5.16
CA ASP A 81 -15.03 11.20 -4.78
C ASP A 81 -16.41 11.77 -5.17
N ALA A 82 -16.63 13.04 -4.95
CA ALA A 82 -17.84 13.74 -5.35
C ALA A 82 -17.90 14.11 -6.83
N LEU A 83 -16.85 13.85 -7.61
CA LEU A 83 -16.65 14.31 -8.99
C LEU A 83 -16.88 15.81 -9.12
N TYR A 84 -16.33 16.61 -8.19
CA TYR A 84 -16.50 18.05 -8.18
C TYR A 84 -16.03 18.67 -9.51
N PRO A 85 -16.85 19.52 -10.18
CA PRO A 85 -16.57 19.95 -11.53
C PRO A 85 -15.71 21.23 -11.59
N GLY A 86 -15.29 21.57 -12.80
CA GLY A 86 -14.64 22.84 -13.11
C GLY A 86 -13.18 22.89 -12.68
N PRO A 87 -12.64 24.08 -12.39
CA PRO A 87 -11.20 24.35 -12.37
C PRO A 87 -10.52 24.10 -11.02
N TYR A 88 -11.15 23.37 -10.05
CA TYR A 88 -10.55 23.22 -8.72
C TYR A 88 -9.16 22.58 -8.76
N VAL A 89 -9.04 21.38 -9.35
CA VAL A 89 -7.76 20.65 -9.38
C VAL A 89 -6.66 21.41 -10.15
N PRO A 90 -6.89 21.94 -11.37
CA PRO A 90 -5.87 22.76 -12.02
C PRO A 90 -5.49 24.03 -11.22
N THR A 91 -6.42 24.63 -10.48
CA THR A 91 -6.15 25.80 -9.62
C THR A 91 -5.21 25.44 -8.47
N VAL A 92 -5.48 24.34 -7.72
CA VAL A 92 -4.63 23.94 -6.60
C VAL A 92 -3.28 23.39 -7.06
N ILE A 93 -3.19 22.83 -8.27
CA ILE A 93 -1.92 22.50 -8.91
C ILE A 93 -1.12 23.78 -9.17
N ALA A 94 -1.72 24.78 -9.80
CA ALA A 94 -1.05 26.05 -10.12
C ALA A 94 -0.56 26.75 -8.85
N SER A 95 -1.41 26.84 -7.81
CA SER A 95 -1.04 27.49 -6.55
C SER A 95 0.00 26.70 -5.76
N GLY A 96 -0.08 25.36 -5.74
CA GLY A 96 0.93 24.52 -5.10
C GLY A 96 2.32 24.63 -5.74
N ILE A 97 2.38 24.74 -7.08
CA ILE A 97 3.63 24.99 -7.82
C ILE A 97 4.17 26.39 -7.48
N LEU A 98 3.33 27.41 -7.54
CA LEU A 98 3.73 28.79 -7.29
C LEU A 98 4.18 29.00 -5.83
N ALA A 99 3.66 28.24 -4.87
CA ALA A 99 4.12 28.29 -3.48
C ALA A 99 5.58 27.83 -3.30
N LYS A 100 6.15 27.13 -4.29
CA LYS A 100 7.56 26.74 -4.33
C LYS A 100 8.42 27.64 -5.22
N ALA A 101 7.82 28.65 -5.83
CA ALA A 101 8.47 29.62 -6.71
C ALA A 101 8.95 30.87 -5.94
N ALA A 102 9.70 31.71 -6.63
CA ALA A 102 10.18 32.98 -6.11
C ALA A 102 9.87 34.15 -7.08
N GLY A 103 9.99 35.36 -6.56
CA GLY A 103 9.83 36.59 -7.34
C GLY A 103 8.42 37.17 -7.32
N ARG A 104 8.32 38.46 -7.72
CA ARG A 104 7.07 39.21 -7.66
C ARG A 104 5.93 38.64 -8.49
N ALA A 105 6.25 38.02 -9.63
CA ALA A 105 5.24 37.41 -10.48
C ALA A 105 4.55 36.23 -9.74
N ALA A 106 5.34 35.35 -9.08
CA ALA A 106 4.81 34.26 -8.28
C ALA A 106 3.94 34.78 -7.12
N GLU A 107 4.42 35.76 -6.36
CA GLU A 107 3.67 36.34 -5.24
C GLU A 107 2.33 36.94 -5.70
N SER A 108 2.33 37.70 -6.81
CA SER A 108 1.08 38.27 -7.35
C SER A 108 0.09 37.20 -7.76
N MET A 109 0.55 36.16 -8.47
CA MET A 109 -0.29 35.03 -8.88
C MET A 109 -0.86 34.27 -7.67
N LEU A 110 -0.06 34.06 -6.63
CA LEU A 110 -0.49 33.37 -5.39
C LEU A 110 -1.59 34.17 -4.68
N ILE A 111 -1.44 35.49 -4.54
CA ILE A 111 -2.46 36.35 -3.91
C ILE A 111 -3.79 36.26 -4.68
N GLU A 112 -3.73 36.30 -6.02
CA GLU A 112 -4.93 36.18 -6.85
C GLU A 112 -5.61 34.84 -6.67
N LEU A 113 -4.84 33.74 -6.71
CA LEU A 113 -5.35 32.37 -6.49
C LEU A 113 -5.93 32.20 -5.08
N ALA A 114 -5.26 32.71 -4.06
CA ALA A 114 -5.74 32.67 -2.68
C ALA A 114 -7.03 33.46 -2.46
N THR A 115 -7.30 34.48 -3.27
CA THR A 115 -8.54 35.26 -3.24
C THR A 115 -9.67 34.68 -4.09
N GLY A 116 -9.45 33.52 -4.74
CA GLY A 116 -10.47 32.76 -5.45
C GLY A 116 -10.40 32.83 -6.97
N ALA A 117 -9.32 33.40 -7.53
CA ALA A 117 -9.03 33.27 -8.96
C ALA A 117 -8.77 31.81 -9.34
N THR A 118 -9.08 31.47 -10.58
CA THR A 118 -8.82 30.13 -11.11
C THR A 118 -7.45 30.06 -11.78
N GLY A 119 -6.79 28.91 -11.69
CA GLY A 119 -5.45 28.72 -12.23
C GLY A 119 -5.32 27.57 -13.22
N ALA A 120 -4.37 27.70 -14.14
CA ALA A 120 -3.92 26.63 -15.03
C ALA A 120 -2.41 26.66 -15.23
N VAL A 121 -1.84 25.52 -15.60
CA VAL A 121 -0.41 25.36 -15.88
C VAL A 121 -0.25 24.76 -17.27
N CYS A 122 0.46 25.48 -18.14
CA CYS A 122 0.80 25.03 -19.49
C CYS A 122 2.26 24.61 -19.52
N THR A 123 2.49 23.36 -19.82
CA THR A 123 3.82 22.77 -19.99
C THR A 123 3.92 22.12 -21.38
N GLY A 124 5.10 21.67 -21.75
CA GLY A 124 5.32 20.91 -22.98
C GLY A 124 6.57 21.38 -23.74
N VAL A 125 7.04 20.52 -24.62
CA VAL A 125 8.27 20.76 -25.37
C VAL A 125 8.08 21.69 -26.57
N GLY A 126 6.84 22.01 -26.93
CA GLY A 126 6.51 22.77 -28.14
C GLY A 126 6.71 24.27 -28.04
N LEU A 127 6.74 24.84 -26.82
CA LEU A 127 7.00 26.29 -26.62
C LEU A 127 8.49 26.55 -26.55
N ARG A 128 8.96 27.48 -27.42
CA ARG A 128 10.35 27.90 -27.49
C ARG A 128 10.49 29.39 -27.13
N ALA A 129 11.41 29.66 -26.22
CA ALA A 129 11.75 31.03 -25.81
C ALA A 129 13.08 31.46 -26.41
N ALA A 130 13.11 32.63 -27.03
CA ALA A 130 14.32 33.27 -27.55
C ALA A 130 14.59 34.56 -26.76
N ARG A 131 15.82 34.73 -26.29
CA ARG A 131 16.26 35.93 -25.58
C ARG A 131 16.61 37.06 -26.55
N SER A 132 16.22 38.29 -26.23
CA SER A 132 16.59 39.49 -26.95
C SER A 132 16.99 40.61 -25.98
N ASP A 133 17.51 41.73 -26.47
CA ASP A 133 17.85 42.90 -25.64
C ASP A 133 16.64 43.48 -24.89
N ALA A 134 15.43 43.23 -25.40
CA ALA A 134 14.16 43.72 -24.84
C ALA A 134 13.44 42.71 -23.93
N GLY A 135 14.03 41.55 -23.63
CA GLY A 135 13.41 40.50 -22.84
C GLY A 135 13.28 39.17 -23.63
N TRP A 136 12.24 38.41 -23.37
CA TRP A 136 12.00 37.12 -24.02
C TRP A 136 10.89 37.21 -25.07
N THR A 137 11.01 36.39 -26.10
CA THR A 137 9.96 36.15 -27.10
C THR A 137 9.67 34.70 -27.17
N VAL A 138 8.40 34.27 -27.02
CA VAL A 138 7.98 32.87 -26.98
C VAL A 138 7.06 32.56 -28.15
N SER A 139 7.33 31.44 -28.85
CA SER A 139 6.51 30.98 -29.96
C SER A 139 6.35 29.46 -29.91
N GLY A 140 5.23 28.93 -30.45
CA GLY A 140 4.90 27.52 -30.50
C GLY A 140 3.59 27.16 -29.82
N SER A 141 3.36 25.87 -29.56
CA SER A 141 2.15 25.38 -28.88
C SER A 141 2.52 24.53 -27.68
N ALA A 142 1.80 24.71 -26.57
CA ALA A 142 1.89 23.86 -25.39
C ALA A 142 1.10 22.56 -25.59
N ASP A 143 1.36 21.57 -24.74
CA ASP A 143 0.49 20.41 -24.63
C ASP A 143 -0.89 20.80 -24.04
N PRO A 144 -1.96 20.02 -24.30
CA PRO A 144 -3.27 20.31 -23.73
C PRO A 144 -3.24 20.40 -22.20
N ALA A 145 -3.73 21.51 -21.65
CA ALA A 145 -3.69 21.81 -20.22
C ALA A 145 -5.09 21.83 -19.59
N LEU A 146 -5.23 21.18 -18.44
CA LEU A 146 -6.47 21.16 -17.66
C LEU A 146 -6.81 22.57 -17.15
N GLY A 147 -8.07 22.96 -17.27
CA GLY A 147 -8.59 24.22 -16.76
C GLY A 147 -8.13 25.47 -17.51
N LEU A 148 -7.32 25.33 -18.58
CA LEU A 148 -6.80 26.48 -19.33
C LEU A 148 -7.89 27.37 -19.90
N PRO A 149 -8.95 26.83 -20.57
CA PRO A 149 -10.11 27.63 -20.92
C PRO A 149 -10.80 28.17 -19.67
N GLY A 150 -10.89 29.52 -19.56
CA GLY A 150 -11.52 30.17 -18.42
C GLY A 150 -10.63 30.41 -17.19
N ALA A 151 -9.34 30.09 -17.25
CA ALA A 151 -8.40 30.41 -16.17
C ALA A 151 -8.09 31.92 -16.08
N ASP A 152 -8.10 32.46 -14.85
CA ASP A 152 -7.72 33.86 -14.59
C ASP A 152 -6.20 34.02 -14.52
N VAL A 153 -5.52 33.00 -14.00
CA VAL A 153 -4.07 32.94 -13.79
C VAL A 153 -3.51 31.75 -14.55
N VAL A 154 -2.60 32.00 -15.50
CA VAL A 154 -1.97 30.92 -16.29
C VAL A 154 -0.45 30.99 -16.11
N LEU A 155 0.14 29.90 -15.60
CA LEU A 155 1.57 29.68 -15.51
C LEU A 155 2.04 28.92 -16.76
N VAL A 156 3.06 29.41 -17.45
CA VAL A 156 3.55 28.84 -18.72
C VAL A 156 5.02 28.47 -18.59
N GLN A 157 5.37 27.29 -19.10
CA GLN A 157 6.74 26.84 -19.32
C GLN A 157 7.11 26.95 -20.80
N ALA A 158 8.26 27.51 -21.10
CA ALA A 158 8.89 27.45 -22.42
C ALA A 158 10.36 27.04 -22.32
N ASN A 159 10.87 26.32 -23.31
CA ASN A 159 12.27 25.90 -23.36
C ASN A 159 13.12 26.94 -24.11
N SER A 160 14.29 27.24 -23.58
CA SER A 160 15.30 28.11 -24.22
C SER A 160 16.65 27.43 -24.27
N ASP A 161 17.63 28.04 -24.98
CA ASP A 161 19.00 27.56 -24.98
C ASP A 161 19.69 27.70 -23.59
N ASP A 162 19.18 28.63 -22.75
CA ASP A 162 19.66 28.86 -21.37
C ASP A 162 18.95 27.98 -20.33
N GLY A 163 17.98 27.11 -20.72
CA GLY A 163 17.16 26.29 -19.84
C GLY A 163 15.66 26.61 -19.91
N GLU A 164 14.95 26.36 -18.84
CA GLU A 164 13.51 26.55 -18.76
C GLU A 164 13.17 28.01 -18.39
N LEU A 165 12.22 28.58 -19.10
CA LEU A 165 11.61 29.86 -18.79
C LEU A 165 10.21 29.63 -18.26
N TRP A 166 9.93 30.08 -17.02
CA TRP A 166 8.61 30.06 -16.41
C TRP A 166 8.08 31.50 -16.31
N PHE A 167 6.84 31.72 -16.74
CA PHE A 167 6.26 33.07 -16.73
C PHE A 167 4.74 33.07 -16.60
N ARG A 168 4.21 34.17 -16.11
CA ARG A 168 2.78 34.45 -16.11
C ARG A 168 2.35 34.83 -17.54
N LEU A 169 1.30 34.19 -18.04
CA LEU A 169 0.70 34.55 -19.31
C LEU A 169 -0.10 35.86 -19.17
N GLU A 170 0.22 36.84 -19.98
CA GLU A 170 -0.66 37.99 -20.21
C GLU A 170 -1.49 37.80 -21.47
N GLN A 171 -2.79 38.08 -21.36
CA GLN A 171 -3.69 37.97 -22.49
C GLN A 171 -3.35 39.04 -23.55
N SER A 172 -3.08 38.62 -24.76
CA SER A 172 -2.76 39.48 -25.89
C SER A 172 -3.15 38.84 -27.22
N SER A 173 -3.10 39.57 -28.32
CA SER A 173 -3.35 39.03 -29.66
C SER A 173 -2.31 38.01 -30.13
N SER A 174 -1.18 37.89 -29.42
CA SER A 174 -0.13 36.88 -29.68
C SER A 174 -0.31 35.59 -28.90
N ALA A 175 -1.34 35.50 -28.06
CA ALA A 175 -1.70 34.31 -27.28
C ALA A 175 -3.10 33.84 -27.68
N ALA A 176 -3.22 32.61 -28.15
CA ALA A 176 -4.49 31.99 -28.51
C ALA A 176 -4.71 30.77 -27.64
N VAL A 177 -5.87 30.69 -26.96
CA VAL A 177 -6.33 29.53 -26.21
C VAL A 177 -7.43 28.90 -27.04
N GLU A 178 -7.23 27.62 -27.43
CA GLU A 178 -8.21 26.79 -28.12
C GLU A 178 -8.81 25.80 -27.12
N VAL A 179 -10.14 25.73 -27.07
CA VAL A 179 -10.87 24.77 -26.25
C VAL A 179 -10.87 23.44 -26.97
N GLU A 180 -10.43 22.38 -26.31
CA GLU A 180 -10.42 21.02 -26.85
C GLU A 180 -11.66 20.24 -26.42
N ASP A 181 -12.09 19.29 -27.27
CA ASP A 181 -13.12 18.33 -26.91
C ASP A 181 -12.56 17.28 -25.95
N GLY A 182 -12.56 17.58 -24.64
CA GLY A 182 -11.99 16.73 -23.61
C GLY A 182 -12.73 15.39 -23.39
N VAL A 183 -11.97 14.34 -23.06
CA VAL A 183 -12.55 13.06 -22.62
C VAL A 183 -13.33 13.27 -21.32
N ASP A 184 -12.81 14.03 -20.38
CA ASP A 184 -13.51 14.47 -19.17
C ASP A 184 -14.47 15.63 -19.50
N LEU A 185 -15.74 15.39 -19.31
CA LEU A 185 -16.80 16.36 -19.59
C LEU A 185 -17.08 17.30 -18.42
N THR A 186 -16.42 17.09 -17.30
CA THR A 186 -16.71 17.79 -16.04
C THR A 186 -15.70 18.90 -15.74
N ARG A 187 -14.71 19.10 -16.62
CA ARG A 187 -13.74 20.23 -16.61
C ARG A 187 -13.26 20.52 -18.02
N SER A 188 -12.79 21.75 -18.22
CA SER A 188 -12.21 22.16 -19.49
C SER A 188 -10.79 21.65 -19.66
N ILE A 189 -10.41 21.48 -20.92
CA ILE A 189 -9.02 21.27 -21.36
C ILE A 189 -8.81 22.10 -22.63
N GLY A 190 -7.61 22.63 -22.82
CA GLY A 190 -7.33 23.46 -23.98
C GLY A 190 -5.84 23.56 -24.29
N THR A 191 -5.54 24.01 -25.49
CA THR A 191 -4.19 24.18 -26.02
C THR A 191 -3.85 25.67 -26.09
N LEU A 192 -2.64 26.06 -25.63
CA LEU A 192 -2.10 27.39 -25.75
C LEU A 192 -1.15 27.49 -26.95
N THR A 193 -1.42 28.42 -27.88
CA THR A 193 -0.50 28.76 -28.97
C THR A 193 -0.01 30.20 -28.82
N LEU A 194 1.30 30.38 -28.85
CA LEU A 194 1.97 31.67 -28.77
C LEU A 194 2.66 32.00 -30.10
N THR A 195 2.50 33.26 -30.58
CA THR A 195 3.15 33.71 -31.80
C THR A 195 3.90 35.02 -31.50
N ASP A 196 5.23 34.92 -31.43
CA ASP A 196 6.11 36.03 -31.08
C ASP A 196 5.69 36.80 -29.82
N HIS A 197 5.14 36.06 -28.84
CA HIS A 197 4.64 36.59 -27.58
C HIS A 197 5.78 37.16 -26.75
N LYS A 198 5.65 38.44 -26.37
CA LYS A 198 6.66 39.14 -25.57
C LYS A 198 6.41 38.85 -24.09
N VAL A 199 7.48 38.50 -23.37
CA VAL A 199 7.46 38.27 -21.93
C VAL A 199 8.39 39.31 -21.28
N ASP A 200 7.77 40.21 -20.54
CA ASP A 200 8.48 41.23 -19.77
C ASP A 200 9.13 40.63 -18.53
N ALA A 201 10.23 41.22 -18.07
CA ALA A 201 10.97 40.72 -16.89
C ALA A 201 10.10 40.61 -15.61
N GLY A 202 9.08 41.48 -15.48
CA GLY A 202 8.14 41.46 -14.35
C GLY A 202 7.18 40.26 -14.32
N LEU A 203 7.08 39.53 -15.42
CA LEU A 203 6.21 38.32 -15.54
C LEU A 203 6.96 37.01 -15.30
N ILE A 204 8.29 37.06 -15.19
CA ILE A 204 9.11 35.86 -15.02
C ILE A 204 8.92 35.30 -13.60
N VAL A 205 8.66 34.01 -13.54
CA VAL A 205 8.57 33.22 -12.29
C VAL A 205 9.89 32.51 -12.09
N GLU A 206 10.55 32.82 -10.97
CA GLU A 206 11.87 32.29 -10.65
C GLU A 206 11.81 31.06 -9.77
N GLY A 207 12.88 30.25 -9.80
CA GLY A 207 13.05 29.11 -8.88
C GLY A 207 12.27 27.84 -9.24
N LEU A 208 11.54 27.83 -10.36
CA LEU A 208 10.84 26.65 -10.85
C LEU A 208 11.73 25.82 -11.79
N GLN A 209 11.50 24.53 -11.75
CA GLN A 209 12.05 23.53 -12.67
C GLN A 209 10.97 22.49 -12.96
N ALA A 210 10.94 21.91 -14.16
CA ALA A 210 9.89 20.98 -14.59
C ALA A 210 9.68 19.82 -13.62
N HIS A 211 10.77 19.27 -13.08
CA HIS A 211 10.66 18.16 -12.13
C HIS A 211 9.94 18.55 -10.82
N ARG A 212 10.07 19.80 -10.33
CA ARG A 212 9.33 20.30 -9.15
C ARG A 212 7.84 20.44 -9.43
N VAL A 213 7.51 20.82 -10.65
CA VAL A 213 6.12 20.87 -11.12
C VAL A 213 5.50 19.48 -11.12
N GLU A 214 6.22 18.49 -11.63
CA GLU A 214 5.78 17.08 -11.65
C GLU A 214 5.48 16.54 -10.25
N LEU A 215 6.21 16.96 -9.20
CA LEU A 215 5.96 16.52 -7.81
C LEU A 215 4.54 16.90 -7.38
N ILE A 216 4.15 18.15 -7.60
CA ILE A 216 2.84 18.67 -7.21
C ILE A 216 1.74 18.06 -8.08
N VAL A 217 1.93 18.02 -9.40
CA VAL A 217 0.95 17.44 -10.35
C VAL A 217 0.65 15.99 -9.97
N ASN A 218 1.67 15.15 -9.81
CA ASN A 218 1.48 13.73 -9.51
C ASN A 218 0.82 13.51 -8.16
N THR A 219 1.22 14.25 -7.13
CA THR A 219 0.64 14.14 -5.78
C THR A 219 -0.84 14.49 -5.79
N VAL A 220 -1.21 15.60 -6.41
CA VAL A 220 -2.60 16.05 -6.49
C VAL A 220 -3.46 15.12 -7.34
N LEU A 221 -2.98 14.72 -8.53
CA LEU A 221 -3.74 13.80 -9.39
C LEU A 221 -3.86 12.40 -8.80
N ALA A 222 -2.86 11.92 -8.06
CA ALA A 222 -2.94 10.64 -7.34
C ALA A 222 -4.02 10.67 -6.23
N ALA A 223 -4.15 11.79 -5.50
CA ALA A 223 -5.21 11.98 -4.52
C ALA A 223 -6.60 11.99 -5.18
N GLU A 224 -6.76 12.66 -6.33
CA GLU A 224 -8.01 12.63 -7.10
C GLU A 224 -8.33 11.21 -7.59
N ALA A 225 -7.34 10.46 -8.10
CA ALA A 225 -7.51 9.08 -8.53
C ALA A 225 -7.94 8.16 -7.38
N SER A 226 -7.43 8.38 -6.15
CA SER A 226 -7.86 7.67 -4.95
C SER A 226 -9.35 7.89 -4.67
N GLY A 227 -9.81 9.16 -4.74
CA GLY A 227 -11.23 9.50 -4.57
C GLY A 227 -12.12 8.82 -5.61
N ILE A 228 -11.74 8.86 -6.88
CA ILE A 228 -12.45 8.17 -7.98
C ILE A 228 -12.53 6.66 -7.71
N ALA A 229 -11.42 6.04 -7.33
CA ALA A 229 -11.36 4.60 -7.05
C ALA A 229 -12.26 4.21 -5.86
N GLY A 230 -12.30 5.05 -4.82
CA GLY A 230 -13.15 4.89 -3.64
C GLY A 230 -14.63 4.95 -3.99
N TRP A 231 -15.05 5.94 -4.76
CA TRP A 231 -16.44 6.05 -5.25
C TRP A 231 -16.84 4.85 -6.09
N ALA A 232 -16.00 4.45 -7.04
CA ALA A 232 -16.25 3.32 -7.92
C ALA A 232 -16.46 2.02 -7.13
N LEU A 233 -15.62 1.78 -6.12
CA LEU A 233 -15.74 0.64 -5.22
C LEU A 233 -17.08 0.64 -4.46
N ARG A 234 -17.43 1.76 -3.78
CA ARG A 234 -18.66 1.84 -3.01
C ARG A 234 -19.89 1.65 -3.89
N THR A 235 -19.95 2.34 -5.03
CA THR A 235 -21.05 2.22 -6.00
C THR A 235 -21.23 0.79 -6.50
N ALA A 236 -20.13 0.11 -6.86
CA ALA A 236 -20.18 -1.29 -7.29
C ALA A 236 -20.66 -2.22 -6.18
N VAL A 237 -20.13 -2.06 -4.96
CA VAL A 237 -20.48 -2.88 -3.80
C VAL A 237 -21.96 -2.72 -3.44
N ASP A 238 -22.50 -1.51 -3.39
CA ASP A 238 -23.89 -1.24 -3.05
C ASP A 238 -24.84 -1.82 -4.11
N TYR A 239 -24.47 -1.71 -5.37
CA TYR A 239 -25.25 -2.30 -6.46
C TYR A 239 -25.29 -3.83 -6.37
N VAL A 240 -24.14 -4.51 -6.23
CA VAL A 240 -24.11 -5.98 -6.20
C VAL A 240 -24.73 -6.57 -4.93
N LYS A 241 -24.80 -5.81 -3.83
CA LYS A 241 -25.55 -6.18 -2.61
C LYS A 241 -27.05 -6.24 -2.85
N SER A 242 -27.58 -5.29 -3.62
CA SER A 242 -29.03 -5.11 -3.81
C SER A 242 -29.57 -5.81 -5.06
N ARG A 243 -28.80 -5.85 -6.14
CA ARG A 243 -29.21 -6.42 -7.43
C ARG A 243 -29.37 -7.93 -7.36
N GLN A 244 -30.54 -8.42 -7.74
CA GLN A 244 -30.81 -9.86 -7.79
C GLN A 244 -30.84 -10.40 -9.21
N GLN A 245 -30.20 -11.53 -9.41
CA GLN A 245 -30.28 -12.38 -10.62
C GLN A 245 -30.10 -13.85 -10.21
N PHE A 246 -30.66 -14.78 -10.97
CA PHE A 246 -30.63 -16.21 -10.66
C PHE A 246 -31.16 -16.53 -9.24
N GLY A 247 -32.15 -15.76 -8.77
CA GLY A 247 -32.82 -15.95 -7.47
C GLY A 247 -32.04 -15.51 -6.24
N ARG A 248 -30.92 -14.79 -6.40
CA ARG A 248 -30.10 -14.30 -5.28
C ARG A 248 -29.35 -13.00 -5.63
N PRO A 249 -28.83 -12.24 -4.63
CA PRO A 249 -28.01 -11.07 -4.89
C PRO A 249 -26.79 -11.44 -5.74
N VAL A 250 -26.46 -10.61 -6.74
CA VAL A 250 -25.29 -10.89 -7.61
C VAL A 250 -23.96 -10.86 -6.84
N GLY A 251 -23.88 -10.11 -5.73
CA GLY A 251 -22.75 -10.11 -4.82
C GLY A 251 -22.53 -11.42 -4.04
N SER A 252 -23.45 -12.40 -4.15
CA SER A 252 -23.23 -13.76 -3.60
C SER A 252 -22.42 -14.67 -4.53
N PHE A 253 -22.21 -14.30 -5.79
CA PHE A 253 -21.38 -15.08 -6.70
C PHE A 253 -19.90 -14.81 -6.46
N GLN A 254 -19.10 -15.87 -6.29
CA GLN A 254 -17.68 -15.76 -5.95
C GLN A 254 -16.88 -14.88 -6.94
N ALA A 255 -17.16 -15.00 -8.24
CA ALA A 255 -16.49 -14.17 -9.25
C ALA A 255 -16.76 -12.66 -9.04
N VAL A 256 -17.99 -12.29 -8.64
CA VAL A 256 -18.36 -10.91 -8.30
C VAL A 256 -17.69 -10.47 -7.01
N GLN A 257 -17.67 -11.35 -6.00
CA GLN A 257 -16.98 -11.11 -4.72
C GLN A 257 -15.49 -10.81 -4.93
N HIS A 258 -14.82 -11.61 -5.75
CA HIS A 258 -13.40 -11.45 -6.04
C HIS A 258 -13.11 -10.15 -6.79
N LYS A 259 -13.96 -9.76 -7.75
CA LYS A 259 -13.83 -8.46 -8.44
C LYS A 259 -13.95 -7.30 -7.47
N ALA A 260 -14.99 -7.27 -6.64
CA ALA A 260 -15.16 -6.22 -5.63
C ALA A 260 -14.01 -6.20 -4.59
N ALA A 261 -13.53 -7.36 -4.15
CA ALA A 261 -12.40 -7.46 -3.26
C ALA A 261 -11.10 -6.92 -3.89
N MET A 262 -10.87 -7.19 -5.17
CA MET A 262 -9.72 -6.62 -5.90
C MET A 262 -9.84 -5.12 -6.09
N MET A 263 -11.05 -4.58 -6.29
CA MET A 263 -11.25 -3.12 -6.30
C MET A 263 -10.84 -2.49 -4.96
N LEU A 264 -11.14 -3.13 -3.83
CA LEU A 264 -10.68 -2.66 -2.53
C LEU A 264 -9.16 -2.71 -2.42
N VAL A 265 -8.53 -3.84 -2.80
CA VAL A 265 -7.06 -3.96 -2.77
C VAL A 265 -6.40 -2.82 -3.56
N ARG A 266 -6.89 -2.53 -4.77
CA ARG A 266 -6.40 -1.44 -5.60
C ARG A 266 -6.64 -0.07 -4.96
N SER A 267 -7.83 0.18 -4.39
CA SER A 267 -8.14 1.46 -3.72
C SER A 267 -7.21 1.72 -2.55
N GLU A 268 -6.88 0.70 -1.75
CA GLU A 268 -5.94 0.84 -0.62
C GLU A 268 -4.51 1.17 -1.10
N ILE A 269 -4.08 0.59 -2.21
CA ILE A 269 -2.79 0.90 -2.84
C ILE A 269 -2.75 2.36 -3.30
N ALA A 270 -3.78 2.80 -4.05
CA ALA A 270 -3.85 4.16 -4.56
C ALA A 270 -3.86 5.18 -3.43
N CYS A 271 -4.67 4.92 -2.41
CA CYS A 271 -4.77 5.76 -1.22
C CYS A 271 -3.43 5.83 -0.45
N ALA A 272 -2.76 4.69 -0.24
CA ALA A 272 -1.47 4.66 0.46
C ALA A 272 -0.37 5.39 -0.32
N ALA A 273 -0.34 5.24 -1.65
CA ALA A 273 0.63 5.91 -2.51
C ALA A 273 0.41 7.43 -2.55
N ALA A 274 -0.85 7.87 -2.71
CA ALA A 274 -1.20 9.29 -2.69
C ALA A 274 -0.88 9.94 -1.34
N TRP A 275 -1.18 9.26 -0.24
CA TRP A 275 -0.86 9.72 1.10
C TRP A 275 0.66 9.82 1.34
N ASP A 276 1.44 8.83 0.92
CA ASP A 276 2.90 8.87 1.10
C ASP A 276 3.53 9.99 0.26
N ALA A 277 3.02 10.26 -0.94
CA ALA A 277 3.46 11.38 -1.75
C ALA A 277 3.14 12.72 -1.07
N ALA A 278 1.92 12.90 -0.57
CA ALA A 278 1.48 14.14 0.05
C ALA A 278 2.28 14.48 1.32
N ARG A 279 2.44 13.51 2.23
CA ARG A 279 3.22 13.73 3.47
C ARG A 279 4.71 13.95 3.24
N SER A 280 5.22 13.55 2.07
CA SER A 280 6.66 13.66 1.78
C SER A 280 7.10 15.07 1.40
N GLU A 281 6.16 16.00 1.25
CA GLU A 281 6.48 17.44 1.08
C GLU A 281 7.26 17.98 2.30
N GLU A 282 6.98 17.49 3.50
CA GLU A 282 7.65 17.88 4.74
C GLU A 282 9.09 17.33 4.85
N HIS A 283 9.47 16.40 3.98
CA HIS A 283 10.79 15.80 3.91
C HIS A 283 11.66 16.55 2.87
N ASP A 284 12.78 15.95 2.51
CA ASP A 284 13.61 16.49 1.44
C ASP A 284 12.99 16.25 0.05
N GLU A 285 13.44 17.04 -0.93
CA GLU A 285 12.93 16.99 -2.31
C GLU A 285 13.19 15.63 -2.98
N ASP A 286 14.29 14.93 -2.64
CA ASP A 286 14.60 13.63 -3.23
C ASP A 286 13.63 12.56 -2.76
N GLN A 287 13.21 12.59 -1.48
CA GLN A 287 12.16 11.72 -0.98
C GLN A 287 10.83 11.98 -1.67
N HIS A 288 10.43 13.25 -1.85
CA HIS A 288 9.21 13.59 -2.56
C HIS A 288 9.27 13.15 -4.03
N ARG A 289 10.42 13.25 -4.70
CA ARG A 289 10.62 12.76 -6.08
C ARG A 289 10.37 11.28 -6.23
N LEU A 290 10.88 10.47 -5.30
CA LEU A 290 10.64 9.02 -5.30
C LEU A 290 9.15 8.71 -5.24
N VAL A 291 8.45 9.28 -4.25
CA VAL A 291 7.06 8.90 -3.98
C VAL A 291 6.05 9.59 -4.87
N SER A 292 6.34 10.73 -5.48
CA SER A 292 5.46 11.33 -6.47
C SER A 292 5.42 10.51 -7.77
N ALA A 293 6.59 10.02 -8.22
CA ALA A 293 6.65 9.08 -9.35
C ALA A 293 5.96 7.76 -9.03
N GLN A 294 6.17 7.24 -7.80
CA GLN A 294 5.47 6.04 -7.32
C GLN A 294 3.96 6.23 -7.26
N ALA A 295 3.47 7.39 -6.79
CA ALA A 295 2.04 7.70 -6.71
C ALA A 295 1.39 7.77 -8.11
N ALA A 296 2.08 8.39 -9.08
CA ALA A 296 1.63 8.41 -10.47
C ALA A 296 1.54 6.98 -11.05
N LEU A 297 2.53 6.13 -10.76
CA LEU A 297 2.58 4.76 -11.27
C LEU A 297 1.58 3.82 -10.57
N ALA A 298 1.28 4.04 -9.29
CA ALA A 298 0.43 3.16 -8.51
C ALA A 298 -1.03 3.63 -8.40
N ALA A 299 -1.32 4.94 -8.37
CA ALA A 299 -2.67 5.45 -8.11
C ALA A 299 -3.44 5.77 -9.40
N LEU A 300 -2.80 6.39 -10.40
CA LEU A 300 -3.52 6.80 -11.61
C LEU A 300 -4.13 5.64 -12.40
N PRO A 301 -3.42 4.52 -12.65
CA PRO A 301 -4.03 3.35 -13.30
C PRO A 301 -5.19 2.76 -12.49
N VAL A 302 -5.12 2.82 -11.17
CA VAL A 302 -6.17 2.29 -10.29
C VAL A 302 -7.48 3.07 -10.44
N GLY A 303 -7.43 4.39 -10.59
CA GLY A 303 -8.62 5.19 -10.90
C GLY A 303 -9.34 4.68 -12.14
N ILE A 304 -8.59 4.39 -13.22
CA ILE A 304 -9.13 3.85 -14.49
C ILE A 304 -9.69 2.44 -14.29
N GLU A 305 -8.91 1.55 -13.68
CA GLU A 305 -9.28 0.14 -13.51
C GLU A 305 -10.52 -0.04 -12.63
N ASN A 306 -10.60 0.69 -11.51
CA ASN A 306 -11.73 0.59 -10.61
C ASN A 306 -12.99 1.21 -11.22
N ALA A 307 -12.88 2.32 -11.94
CA ALA A 307 -14.02 2.89 -12.67
C ALA A 307 -14.54 1.93 -13.75
N LEU A 308 -13.66 1.30 -14.53
CA LEU A 308 -14.03 0.28 -15.52
C LEU A 308 -14.67 -0.94 -14.87
N GLU A 309 -14.10 -1.43 -13.76
CA GLU A 309 -14.68 -2.58 -13.05
C GLU A 309 -16.05 -2.24 -12.44
N CYS A 310 -16.25 -1.02 -11.96
CA CYS A 310 -17.56 -0.53 -11.52
C CYS A 310 -18.57 -0.59 -12.66
N VAL A 311 -18.26 -0.04 -13.84
CA VAL A 311 -19.11 -0.15 -15.05
C VAL A 311 -19.43 -1.61 -15.37
N THR A 312 -18.44 -2.49 -15.27
CA THR A 312 -18.61 -3.92 -15.56
C THR A 312 -19.55 -4.60 -14.57
N LEU A 313 -19.42 -4.30 -13.26
CA LEU A 313 -20.27 -4.87 -12.21
C LEU A 313 -21.70 -4.32 -12.25
N LEU A 314 -21.88 -3.07 -12.68
CA LEU A 314 -23.19 -2.47 -12.93
C LEU A 314 -23.88 -3.11 -14.13
N GLY A 315 -23.11 -3.68 -15.08
CA GLY A 315 -23.63 -4.25 -16.33
C GLY A 315 -24.11 -3.17 -17.31
N GLY A 316 -25.10 -3.46 -18.09
CA GLY A 316 -25.57 -2.58 -19.18
C GLY A 316 -25.86 -1.15 -18.73
N ILE A 317 -26.45 -0.95 -17.54
CA ILE A 317 -26.76 0.39 -17.03
C ILE A 317 -25.50 1.23 -16.81
N GLY A 318 -24.40 0.64 -16.31
CA GLY A 318 -23.14 1.34 -16.09
C GLY A 318 -22.49 1.88 -17.36
N PHE A 319 -22.84 1.30 -18.52
CA PHE A 319 -22.32 1.73 -19.82
C PHE A 319 -23.22 2.78 -20.52
N THR A 320 -24.33 3.15 -19.92
CA THR A 320 -25.26 4.14 -20.50
C THR A 320 -25.06 5.53 -19.91
N TRP A 321 -25.57 6.56 -20.59
CA TRP A 321 -25.62 7.92 -20.11
C TRP A 321 -26.52 8.09 -18.88
N GLU A 322 -27.33 7.11 -18.54
CA GLU A 322 -28.24 7.15 -17.38
C GLU A 322 -27.52 6.97 -16.04
N HIS A 323 -26.31 6.37 -16.06
CA HIS A 323 -25.50 6.15 -14.87
C HIS A 323 -24.25 7.03 -14.84
N ASP A 324 -23.83 7.47 -13.67
CA ASP A 324 -22.69 8.40 -13.52
C ASP A 324 -21.30 7.76 -13.68
N ALA A 325 -21.21 6.43 -13.64
CA ALA A 325 -19.93 5.70 -13.64
C ALA A 325 -19.02 6.07 -14.82
N HIS A 326 -19.61 6.35 -16.00
CA HIS A 326 -18.82 6.76 -17.15
C HIS A 326 -18.15 8.15 -16.99
N LEU A 327 -18.71 9.05 -16.17
CA LEU A 327 -18.12 10.36 -15.89
C LEU A 327 -16.85 10.21 -15.04
N TYR A 328 -16.89 9.36 -14.04
CA TYR A 328 -15.71 9.01 -13.23
C TYR A 328 -14.62 8.33 -14.06
N TRP A 329 -15.02 7.40 -14.92
CA TRP A 329 -14.06 6.71 -15.80
C TRP A 329 -13.40 7.66 -16.78
N ARG A 330 -14.14 8.61 -17.38
CA ARG A 330 -13.63 9.67 -18.25
C ARG A 330 -12.63 10.57 -17.50
N ARG A 331 -12.98 10.98 -16.26
CA ARG A 331 -12.10 11.78 -15.41
C ARG A 331 -10.79 11.02 -15.13
N ALA A 332 -10.85 9.75 -14.75
CA ALA A 332 -9.68 8.94 -14.48
C ALA A 332 -8.74 8.83 -15.68
N ILE A 333 -9.30 8.62 -16.89
CA ILE A 333 -8.52 8.60 -18.14
C ILE A 333 -7.84 9.95 -18.38
N SER A 334 -8.56 11.05 -18.20
CA SER A 334 -8.05 12.42 -18.45
C SER A 334 -6.88 12.75 -17.54
N ILE A 335 -7.01 12.53 -16.21
CA ILE A 335 -5.93 12.85 -15.26
C ILE A 335 -4.70 11.97 -15.46
N ALA A 336 -4.88 10.69 -15.80
CA ALA A 336 -3.75 9.81 -16.08
C ALA A 336 -3.00 10.23 -17.37
N ALA A 337 -3.74 10.63 -18.41
CA ALA A 337 -3.15 11.11 -19.66
C ALA A 337 -2.31 12.39 -19.45
N VAL A 338 -2.83 13.33 -18.66
CA VAL A 338 -2.12 14.59 -18.36
C VAL A 338 -0.87 14.37 -17.51
N ALA A 339 -0.92 13.45 -16.56
CA ALA A 339 0.24 13.10 -15.76
C ALA A 339 1.38 12.43 -16.56
N GLY A 340 1.07 11.82 -17.69
CA GLY A 340 2.03 11.13 -18.55
C GLY A 340 2.02 9.61 -18.41
N SER A 341 2.84 8.93 -19.22
CA SER A 341 2.79 7.47 -19.34
C SER A 341 3.36 6.74 -18.12
N GLU A 342 2.82 5.55 -17.83
CA GLU A 342 3.37 4.64 -16.82
C GLU A 342 4.84 4.30 -17.07
N VAL A 343 5.26 4.18 -18.32
CA VAL A 343 6.66 3.91 -18.71
C VAL A 343 7.56 5.05 -18.24
N LYS A 344 7.15 6.32 -18.45
CA LYS A 344 7.88 7.50 -17.95
C LYS A 344 8.10 7.43 -16.43
N TRP A 345 7.04 7.12 -15.68
CA TRP A 345 7.12 7.09 -14.23
C TRP A 345 7.89 5.86 -13.72
N ALA A 346 7.80 4.73 -14.40
CA ALA A 346 8.62 3.56 -14.09
C ALA A 346 10.11 3.85 -14.30
N HIS A 347 10.48 4.48 -15.40
CA HIS A 347 11.87 4.93 -15.63
C HIS A 347 12.32 5.94 -14.59
N THR A 348 11.50 6.98 -14.33
CA THR A 348 11.84 8.01 -13.33
C THR A 348 12.08 7.39 -11.96
N LEU A 349 11.19 6.49 -11.52
CA LEU A 349 11.32 5.80 -10.24
C LEU A 349 12.53 4.86 -10.22
N GLY A 350 12.77 4.14 -11.30
CA GLY A 350 13.91 3.21 -11.44
C GLY A 350 15.26 3.93 -11.37
N ASP A 351 15.42 5.02 -12.11
CA ASP A 351 16.64 5.82 -12.09
C ASP A 351 16.92 6.40 -10.70
N ARG A 352 15.89 6.96 -10.04
CA ARG A 352 16.03 7.53 -8.69
C ARG A 352 16.34 6.47 -7.64
N SER A 353 15.69 5.32 -7.73
CA SER A 353 15.86 4.21 -6.79
C SER A 353 17.15 3.43 -6.96
N ALA A 354 17.93 3.69 -8.01
CA ALA A 354 19.25 3.08 -8.16
C ALA A 354 20.20 3.50 -7.03
N ASP A 355 20.13 4.78 -6.63
CA ASP A 355 21.04 5.41 -5.66
C ASP A 355 20.37 5.89 -4.37
N SER A 356 19.03 5.87 -4.30
CA SER A 356 18.27 6.38 -3.16
C SER A 356 17.22 5.37 -2.70
N GLU A 357 17.00 5.31 -1.39
CA GLU A 357 15.93 4.52 -0.78
C GLU A 357 14.89 5.44 -0.11
N ARG A 358 13.62 5.01 -0.10
CA ARG A 358 12.55 5.71 0.62
C ARG A 358 12.74 5.55 2.12
N ASP A 359 12.84 6.66 2.82
CA ASP A 359 12.81 6.70 4.28
C ASP A 359 11.34 6.69 4.77
N PHE A 360 10.94 5.59 5.35
CA PHE A 360 9.64 5.43 6.01
C PHE A 360 9.69 5.75 7.51
N SER A 361 10.78 6.30 8.01
CA SER A 361 10.87 6.68 9.41
C SER A 361 9.83 7.79 9.71
N PHE A 362 9.10 7.59 10.78
CA PHE A 362 8.14 8.57 11.32
C PHE A 362 8.41 8.79 12.82
N VAL A 363 9.54 8.27 13.27
CA VAL A 363 9.93 8.32 14.68
C VAL A 363 10.76 9.57 14.90
N ASP A 364 10.13 10.55 15.53
CA ASP A 364 10.80 11.78 15.95
C ASP A 364 12.09 11.44 16.75
N PRO A 365 13.25 12.06 16.47
CA PRO A 365 14.47 11.87 17.23
C PRO A 365 14.29 12.00 18.75
N ASP A 366 13.38 12.86 19.21
CA ASP A 366 13.10 13.12 20.61
C ASP A 366 12.00 12.20 21.20
N MET A 367 11.42 11.31 20.39
CA MET A 367 10.39 10.38 20.86
C MET A 367 10.99 9.32 21.80
N LEU A 368 10.47 9.25 23.03
CA LEU A 368 10.84 8.26 24.06
C LEU A 368 12.36 8.12 24.28
N PRO A 369 13.08 9.18 24.66
CA PRO A 369 14.53 9.18 24.73
C PRO A 369 15.11 8.13 25.71
N GLU A 370 14.44 7.87 26.81
CA GLU A 370 14.88 6.86 27.79
C GLU A 370 14.79 5.43 27.21
N LEU A 371 13.71 5.12 26.50
CA LEU A 371 13.57 3.83 25.83
C LEU A 371 14.61 3.66 24.73
N ARG A 372 14.87 4.71 23.94
CA ARG A 372 15.92 4.70 22.92
C ARG A 372 17.27 4.37 23.51
N GLU A 373 17.66 5.07 24.58
CA GLU A 373 18.94 4.84 25.24
C GLU A 373 19.05 3.41 25.79
N GLN A 374 17.94 2.90 26.34
CA GLN A 374 17.89 1.52 26.82
C GLN A 374 18.09 0.53 25.68
N VAL A 375 17.38 0.70 24.54
CA VAL A 375 17.50 -0.16 23.39
C VAL A 375 18.90 -0.08 22.79
N ARG A 376 19.44 1.12 22.57
CA ARG A 376 20.82 1.31 22.05
C ARG A 376 21.86 0.61 22.87
N ARG A 377 21.78 0.70 24.21
CA ARG A 377 22.67 0.00 25.12
C ARG A 377 22.63 -1.51 24.92
N VAL A 378 21.44 -2.09 24.80
CA VAL A 378 21.29 -3.53 24.52
C VAL A 378 21.88 -3.89 23.15
N LEU A 379 21.63 -3.07 22.12
CA LEU A 379 22.19 -3.29 20.78
C LEU A 379 23.73 -3.20 20.80
N ASP A 380 24.31 -2.28 21.58
CA ASP A 380 25.77 -2.17 21.76
C ASP A 380 26.36 -3.43 22.43
N GLU A 381 25.71 -3.92 23.48
CA GLU A 381 26.13 -5.16 24.17
C GLU A 381 26.04 -6.36 23.22
N VAL A 382 24.98 -6.46 22.43
CA VAL A 382 24.82 -7.55 21.43
C VAL A 382 25.85 -7.46 20.31
N ALA A 383 26.25 -6.25 19.90
CA ALA A 383 27.28 -6.07 18.90
C ALA A 383 28.65 -6.65 19.29
N LEU A 384 28.92 -6.78 20.59
CA LEU A 384 30.14 -7.40 21.12
C LEU A 384 30.10 -8.94 21.13
N LEU A 385 28.91 -9.54 20.92
CA LEU A 385 28.76 -10.99 20.88
C LEU A 385 29.06 -11.51 19.46
N PRO A 386 29.52 -12.78 19.33
CA PRO A 386 29.73 -13.40 18.03
C PRO A 386 28.49 -13.29 17.12
N ASP A 387 28.73 -13.02 15.83
CA ASP A 387 27.63 -13.01 14.87
C ASP A 387 27.17 -14.45 14.58
N ASP A 388 25.91 -14.70 14.85
CA ASP A 388 25.25 -16.00 14.70
C ASP A 388 24.01 -15.94 13.79
N GLY A 389 23.86 -14.84 13.04
CA GLY A 389 22.75 -14.61 12.13
C GLY A 389 21.45 -14.15 12.80
N THR A 390 21.40 -13.99 14.13
CA THR A 390 20.18 -13.58 14.85
C THR A 390 19.65 -12.22 14.42
N THR A 391 20.52 -11.32 13.97
CA THR A 391 20.17 -9.97 13.50
C THR A 391 19.94 -9.88 11.99
N SER A 392 20.01 -11.00 11.31
CA SER A 392 19.64 -11.13 9.89
C SER A 392 18.16 -11.51 9.75
N ALA A 393 17.52 -11.10 8.65
CA ALA A 393 16.18 -11.57 8.31
C ALA A 393 16.23 -13.06 7.93
N SER A 394 16.33 -13.94 8.91
CA SER A 394 16.41 -15.40 8.72
C SER A 394 15.08 -16.05 9.03
N TRP A 395 14.71 -17.05 8.23
CA TRP A 395 13.55 -17.91 8.48
C TRP A 395 13.73 -18.80 9.72
N ALA A 396 14.93 -19.21 10.07
CA ALA A 396 15.19 -20.09 11.19
C ALA A 396 15.81 -19.34 12.37
N PRO A 397 15.20 -19.37 13.57
CA PRO A 397 15.85 -18.83 14.77
C PRO A 397 17.11 -19.62 15.09
N ALA A 398 18.19 -18.94 15.43
CA ALA A 398 19.44 -19.60 15.85
C ALA A 398 19.27 -20.18 17.26
N LYS A 399 19.15 -21.51 17.36
CA LYS A 399 19.04 -22.22 18.64
C LYS A 399 20.32 -22.06 19.45
N GLY A 400 20.20 -21.71 20.74
CA GLY A 400 21.36 -21.49 21.62
C GLY A 400 22.16 -20.21 21.36
N SER A 401 21.61 -19.29 20.57
CA SER A 401 22.24 -18.00 20.25
C SER A 401 22.41 -17.12 21.50
N ALA A 402 23.64 -16.65 21.74
CA ALA A 402 23.91 -15.70 22.80
C ALA A 402 23.27 -14.33 22.52
N ARG A 403 23.26 -13.88 21.25
CA ARG A 403 22.55 -12.67 20.82
C ARG A 403 21.06 -12.76 21.10
N ARG A 404 20.46 -13.89 20.71
CA ARG A 404 19.03 -14.14 20.92
C ARG A 404 18.66 -14.13 22.40
N ALA A 405 19.43 -14.82 23.23
CA ALA A 405 19.26 -14.84 24.68
C ALA A 405 19.30 -13.41 25.26
N ARG A 406 20.26 -12.59 24.84
CA ARG A 406 20.40 -11.20 25.33
C ARG A 406 19.21 -10.32 24.92
N PHE A 407 18.68 -10.49 23.71
CA PHE A 407 17.45 -9.80 23.29
C PHE A 407 16.22 -10.25 24.08
N ALA A 408 16.10 -11.54 24.36
CA ALA A 408 15.00 -12.08 25.18
C ALA A 408 15.07 -11.56 26.63
N ASP A 409 16.26 -11.54 27.24
CA ASP A 409 16.47 -10.97 28.59
C ASP A 409 16.08 -9.49 28.65
N ALA A 410 16.36 -8.73 27.57
CA ALA A 410 15.97 -7.33 27.44
C ALA A 410 14.51 -7.13 27.02
N LYS A 411 13.74 -8.21 26.78
CA LYS A 411 12.35 -8.19 26.33
C LYS A 411 12.15 -7.52 24.95
N LEU A 412 13.17 -7.57 24.09
CA LEU A 412 13.16 -6.94 22.76
C LEU A 412 12.78 -7.89 21.62
N VAL A 413 12.55 -9.18 21.89
CA VAL A 413 12.10 -10.14 20.87
C VAL A 413 10.62 -9.95 20.55
N ALA A 414 9.78 -9.85 21.59
CA ALA A 414 8.36 -9.55 21.46
C ALA A 414 7.98 -8.44 22.48
N PRO A 415 8.41 -7.20 22.23
CA PRO A 415 8.27 -6.11 23.20
C PRO A 415 6.81 -5.78 23.53
N HIS A 416 5.87 -6.08 22.64
CA HIS A 416 4.43 -5.88 22.83
C HIS A 416 3.79 -6.88 23.79
N TYR A 417 4.43 -8.00 24.11
CA TYR A 417 3.87 -8.94 25.08
C TYR A 417 3.86 -8.28 26.47
N ARG A 418 2.85 -8.66 27.26
CA ARG A 418 2.75 -8.22 28.67
C ARG A 418 3.90 -8.79 29.51
N ALA A 419 4.21 -8.11 30.61
CA ALA A 419 5.14 -8.65 31.61
C ALA A 419 4.64 -10.03 32.11
N PRO A 420 5.53 -11.00 32.40
CA PRO A 420 7.01 -10.87 32.41
C PRO A 420 7.69 -11.08 31.05
N TYR A 421 6.95 -11.41 29.99
CA TYR A 421 7.47 -11.89 28.69
C TYR A 421 7.92 -10.77 27.76
N GLY A 422 7.34 -9.57 27.88
CA GLY A 422 7.66 -8.39 27.09
C GLY A 422 7.63 -7.13 27.95
N LEU A 423 7.74 -5.99 27.29
CA LEU A 423 7.69 -4.66 27.90
C LEU A 423 6.25 -4.11 28.05
N GLY A 424 5.25 -4.80 27.49
CA GLY A 424 3.92 -4.25 27.31
C GLY A 424 3.92 -3.05 26.33
N ALA A 425 4.89 -3.03 25.42
CA ALA A 425 5.14 -1.91 24.52
C ALA A 425 3.92 -1.64 23.63
N GLY A 426 3.39 -0.43 23.73
CA GLY A 426 2.38 0.08 22.84
C GLY A 426 2.94 0.38 21.42
N PRO A 427 2.10 0.83 20.49
CA PRO A 427 2.54 1.08 19.13
C PRO A 427 3.71 2.07 19.01
N ARG A 428 3.77 3.12 19.86
CA ARG A 428 4.86 4.10 19.87
C ARG A 428 6.19 3.50 20.31
N GLU A 429 6.16 2.72 21.38
CA GLU A 429 7.34 2.03 21.89
C GLU A 429 7.85 1.00 20.88
N GLN A 430 6.95 0.24 20.25
CA GLN A 430 7.30 -0.72 19.20
C GLN A 430 7.97 -0.03 18.01
N ALA A 431 7.45 1.12 17.58
CA ALA A 431 8.02 1.91 16.48
C ALA A 431 9.45 2.39 16.82
N VAL A 432 9.66 2.90 18.02
CA VAL A 432 11.00 3.34 18.47
C VAL A 432 11.97 2.17 18.51
N ILE A 433 11.56 1.01 19.05
CA ILE A 433 12.40 -0.19 19.09
C ILE A 433 12.78 -0.63 17.68
N ALA A 434 11.82 -0.75 16.78
CA ALA A 434 12.05 -1.16 15.39
C ALA A 434 12.99 -0.18 14.66
N HIS A 435 12.83 1.12 14.89
CA HIS A 435 13.70 2.16 14.33
C HIS A 435 15.15 1.99 14.79
N GLU A 436 15.39 1.74 16.07
CA GLU A 436 16.76 1.56 16.60
C GLU A 436 17.46 0.30 16.03
N PHE A 437 16.70 -0.79 15.76
CA PHE A 437 17.23 -1.95 15.03
C PHE A 437 17.58 -1.58 13.60
N ALA A 438 16.68 -0.89 12.89
CA ALA A 438 16.86 -0.50 11.48
C ALA A 438 18.08 0.43 11.31
N MET A 439 18.30 1.38 12.23
CA MET A 439 19.47 2.28 12.21
C MET A 439 20.81 1.55 12.28
N ARG A 440 20.81 0.30 12.74
CA ARG A 440 22.01 -0.57 12.72
C ARG A 440 22.07 -1.51 11.53
N GLY A 441 21.07 -1.46 10.63
CA GLY A 441 20.91 -2.44 9.56
C GLY A 441 20.56 -3.84 10.10
N TRP A 442 19.97 -3.94 11.30
CA TRP A 442 19.59 -5.20 11.92
C TRP A 442 18.08 -5.44 11.82
N ALA A 443 17.72 -6.69 11.54
CA ALA A 443 16.35 -7.13 11.71
C ALA A 443 16.05 -7.40 13.19
N GLN A 444 14.84 -7.04 13.65
CA GLN A 444 14.37 -7.44 14.98
C GLN A 444 14.19 -8.97 14.98
N PRO A 445 14.64 -9.68 16.02
CA PRO A 445 14.59 -11.14 16.07
C PRO A 445 13.14 -11.66 16.04
N SER A 446 12.85 -12.59 15.12
CA SER A 446 11.55 -13.25 14.98
C SER A 446 11.53 -14.61 15.68
N THR A 447 10.36 -15.04 16.18
CA THR A 447 10.12 -16.41 16.60
C THR A 447 9.54 -17.27 15.48
N VAL A 448 9.39 -16.72 14.27
CA VAL A 448 8.83 -17.37 13.08
C VAL A 448 7.43 -17.93 13.37
N ILE A 449 7.26 -19.27 13.38
CA ILE A 449 5.98 -19.91 13.72
C ILE A 449 5.56 -19.61 15.16
N GLY A 450 6.51 -19.34 16.05
CA GLY A 450 6.21 -18.86 17.41
C GLY A 450 5.39 -17.57 17.42
N GLU A 451 5.54 -16.66 16.43
CA GLU A 451 4.71 -15.45 16.31
C GLU A 451 3.22 -15.76 16.12
N TRP A 452 2.88 -16.93 15.65
CA TRP A 452 1.49 -17.38 15.46
C TRP A 452 0.98 -18.12 16.67
N VAL A 453 1.85 -18.89 17.33
CA VAL A 453 1.55 -19.80 18.44
C VAL A 453 1.50 -19.09 19.77
N LEU A 454 2.51 -18.27 20.09
CA LEU A 454 2.65 -17.65 21.41
C LEU A 454 1.49 -16.73 21.76
N PRO A 455 0.95 -15.88 20.84
CA PRO A 455 -0.26 -15.11 21.15
C PRO A 455 -1.45 -15.99 21.53
N THR A 456 -1.59 -17.18 20.89
CA THR A 456 -2.66 -18.12 21.24
C THR A 456 -2.47 -18.69 22.63
N ILE A 457 -1.24 -19.05 23.03
CA ILE A 457 -0.92 -19.53 24.37
C ILE A 457 -1.14 -18.41 25.42
N LEU A 458 -0.74 -17.17 25.11
CA LEU A 458 -0.90 -16.02 26.00
C LEU A 458 -2.37 -15.62 26.22
N GLU A 459 -3.23 -15.82 25.20
CA GLU A 459 -4.66 -15.47 25.29
C GLU A 459 -5.49 -16.62 25.91
N HIS A 460 -5.17 -17.87 25.59
CA HIS A 460 -6.03 -19.01 25.87
C HIS A 460 -5.40 -20.06 26.77
N GLY A 461 -4.06 -20.09 26.94
CA GLY A 461 -3.35 -21.02 27.78
C GLY A 461 -3.42 -20.64 29.26
N ASN A 462 -3.25 -21.64 30.16
CA ASN A 462 -3.13 -21.40 31.58
C ASN A 462 -1.71 -20.89 31.98
N ALA A 463 -1.53 -20.50 33.24
CA ALA A 463 -0.26 -19.95 33.70
C ALA A 463 0.92 -20.92 33.54
N GLU A 464 0.72 -22.22 33.82
CA GLU A 464 1.77 -23.24 33.68
C GLU A 464 2.20 -23.41 32.23
N GLN A 465 1.26 -23.36 31.27
CA GLN A 465 1.56 -23.40 29.84
C GLN A 465 2.31 -22.12 29.39
N GLN A 466 1.89 -20.95 29.86
CA GLN A 466 2.58 -19.70 29.56
C GLN A 466 4.04 -19.72 30.07
N ASP A 467 4.25 -20.10 31.31
CA ASP A 467 5.60 -20.16 31.91
C ASP A 467 6.48 -21.22 31.25
N ARG A 468 5.91 -22.36 30.87
CA ARG A 468 6.64 -23.46 30.22
C ARG A 468 7.09 -23.10 28.81
N PHE A 469 6.29 -22.37 28.03
CA PHE A 469 6.48 -22.25 26.60
C PHE A 469 6.92 -20.86 26.13
N VAL A 470 6.48 -19.76 26.80
CA VAL A 470 6.70 -18.44 26.21
C VAL A 470 8.16 -18.01 26.30
N GLU A 471 8.75 -17.95 27.48
CA GLU A 471 10.14 -17.51 27.65
C GLU A 471 11.14 -18.39 26.88
N PRO A 472 11.08 -19.73 26.91
CA PRO A 472 11.99 -20.57 26.12
C PRO A 472 11.84 -20.35 24.61
N SER A 473 10.64 -20.05 24.11
CA SER A 473 10.42 -19.74 22.70
C SER A 473 11.04 -18.39 22.33
N LEU A 474 10.93 -17.37 23.18
CA LEU A 474 11.56 -16.07 22.96
C LEU A 474 13.09 -16.18 22.92
N ARG A 475 13.66 -17.11 23.67
CA ARG A 475 15.10 -17.43 23.67
C ARG A 475 15.54 -18.32 22.50
N ALA A 476 14.61 -18.84 21.70
CA ALA A 476 14.82 -19.87 20.68
C ALA A 476 15.35 -21.21 21.26
N ASP A 477 15.08 -21.52 22.54
CA ASP A 477 15.28 -22.85 23.10
C ASP A 477 14.20 -23.83 22.67
N ILE A 478 13.00 -23.30 22.31
CA ILE A 478 11.88 -24.00 21.71
C ILE A 478 11.60 -23.43 20.32
N ILE A 479 11.64 -24.32 19.32
CA ILE A 479 11.26 -24.03 17.94
C ILE A 479 9.92 -24.74 17.66
N TRP A 480 9.00 -24.03 17.02
CA TRP A 480 7.64 -24.48 16.78
C TRP A 480 7.41 -24.92 15.32
N CYS A 481 6.50 -25.89 15.15
CA CYS A 481 5.84 -26.15 13.88
C CYS A 481 4.31 -26.13 14.03
N GLN A 482 3.60 -25.97 12.91
CA GLN A 482 2.14 -25.95 12.87
C GLN A 482 1.60 -27.22 12.23
N LEU A 483 0.85 -28.02 13.00
CA LEU A 483 0.27 -29.32 12.60
C LEU A 483 -1.25 -29.16 12.36
N PHE A 484 -1.63 -28.35 11.35
CA PHE A 484 -3.04 -28.05 11.08
C PHE A 484 -3.54 -28.81 9.85
N SER A 485 -2.98 -28.53 8.68
CA SER A 485 -3.43 -29.05 7.40
C SER A 485 -3.26 -30.57 7.29
N GLU A 486 -4.17 -31.20 6.53
CA GLU A 486 -4.16 -32.61 6.21
C GLU A 486 -4.30 -32.82 4.70
N PRO A 487 -3.98 -33.99 4.13
CA PRO A 487 -4.17 -34.27 2.70
C PRO A 487 -5.60 -33.98 2.20
N GLY A 488 -6.61 -34.19 3.06
CA GLY A 488 -8.02 -33.94 2.77
C GLY A 488 -8.60 -32.65 3.32
N ALA A 489 -7.81 -31.81 4.03
CA ALA A 489 -8.28 -30.62 4.72
C ALA A 489 -7.22 -29.50 4.72
N GLY A 490 -7.17 -28.75 3.64
CA GLY A 490 -6.38 -27.53 3.49
C GLY A 490 -7.22 -26.29 3.79
N SER A 491 -7.75 -25.62 2.74
CA SER A 491 -8.61 -24.43 2.91
C SER A 491 -9.88 -24.71 3.72
N ASP A 492 -10.44 -25.92 3.64
CA ASP A 492 -11.53 -26.40 4.53
C ASP A 492 -10.96 -27.07 5.79
N LEU A 493 -10.17 -26.32 6.54
CA LEU A 493 -9.45 -26.81 7.72
C LEU A 493 -10.35 -27.49 8.75
N ALA A 494 -11.57 -27.00 8.94
CA ALA A 494 -12.53 -27.57 9.88
C ALA A 494 -12.96 -29.01 9.51
N GLY A 495 -12.66 -29.47 8.28
CA GLY A 495 -12.89 -30.82 7.80
C GLY A 495 -11.80 -31.84 8.18
N LEU A 496 -10.81 -31.44 8.96
CA LEU A 496 -9.70 -32.33 9.38
C LEU A 496 -10.18 -33.62 10.08
N SER A 497 -9.41 -34.70 9.91
CA SER A 497 -9.75 -36.06 10.33
C SER A 497 -8.86 -36.62 11.43
N THR A 498 -7.71 -36.01 11.74
CA THR A 498 -6.83 -36.42 12.86
C THR A 498 -7.65 -36.54 14.14
N LYS A 499 -7.60 -37.67 14.79
CA LYS A 499 -8.40 -38.01 15.97
C LYS A 499 -7.61 -37.72 17.25
N ALA A 500 -8.32 -37.26 18.27
CA ALA A 500 -7.84 -37.15 19.64
C ALA A 500 -8.76 -37.95 20.54
N ARG A 501 -8.26 -39.05 21.12
CA ARG A 501 -9.00 -39.94 22.02
C ARG A 501 -8.53 -39.72 23.45
N LYS A 502 -9.45 -39.39 24.36
CA LYS A 502 -9.16 -39.24 25.79
C LYS A 502 -8.74 -40.60 26.41
N VAL A 503 -7.67 -40.59 27.20
CA VAL A 503 -7.15 -41.69 27.99
C VAL A 503 -6.78 -41.19 29.39
N ASP A 504 -6.37 -42.09 30.28
CA ASP A 504 -5.91 -41.71 31.62
C ASP A 504 -4.67 -40.80 31.53
N GLY A 505 -4.76 -39.63 32.14
CA GLY A 505 -3.69 -38.64 32.20
C GLY A 505 -3.42 -37.86 30.91
N GLY A 506 -4.20 -38.07 29.84
CA GLY A 506 -3.94 -37.35 28.58
C GLY A 506 -4.81 -37.77 27.41
N TRP A 507 -4.27 -37.60 26.22
CA TRP A 507 -4.91 -37.85 24.95
C TRP A 507 -4.00 -38.67 24.04
N VAL A 508 -4.59 -39.44 23.15
CA VAL A 508 -3.87 -40.17 22.10
C VAL A 508 -4.26 -39.58 20.75
N LEU A 509 -3.28 -39.06 20.02
CA LEU A 509 -3.47 -38.46 18.70
C LEU A 509 -3.10 -39.47 17.60
N SER A 510 -3.97 -39.61 16.59
CA SER A 510 -3.73 -40.47 15.43
C SER A 510 -4.22 -39.81 14.16
N GLY A 511 -3.33 -39.68 13.15
CA GLY A 511 -3.63 -39.03 11.86
C GLY A 511 -2.39 -38.64 11.08
N GLN A 512 -2.60 -37.84 10.05
CA GLN A 512 -1.53 -37.34 9.19
C GLN A 512 -1.68 -35.83 8.99
N LYS A 513 -0.59 -35.10 9.17
CA LYS A 513 -0.49 -33.68 8.89
C LYS A 513 0.43 -33.45 7.70
N VAL A 514 0.20 -32.37 6.97
CA VAL A 514 0.96 -32.04 5.74
C VAL A 514 1.23 -30.55 5.64
N TRP A 515 2.23 -30.15 4.86
CA TRP A 515 2.67 -28.78 4.67
C TRP A 515 3.23 -28.13 5.95
N ASN A 516 3.83 -28.95 6.82
CA ASN A 516 4.35 -28.49 8.09
C ASN A 516 5.76 -27.91 7.90
N SER A 517 5.87 -26.58 7.85
CA SER A 517 7.15 -25.88 7.71
C SER A 517 8.06 -26.17 8.89
N GLY A 518 9.32 -26.56 8.61
CA GLY A 518 10.36 -26.76 9.62
C GLY A 518 10.07 -27.85 10.65
N ALA A 519 9.09 -28.75 10.43
CA ALA A 519 8.72 -29.78 11.41
C ALA A 519 9.87 -30.76 11.75
N HIS A 520 10.85 -30.91 10.86
CA HIS A 520 12.03 -31.75 11.08
C HIS A 520 13.06 -31.12 12.05
N GLU A 521 12.95 -29.83 12.33
CA GLU A 521 13.80 -29.08 13.27
C GLU A 521 13.04 -28.60 14.51
N ALA A 522 11.71 -28.76 14.52
CA ALA A 522 10.86 -28.25 15.59
C ALA A 522 10.95 -29.13 16.86
N ASP A 523 10.97 -28.47 18.02
CA ASP A 523 10.87 -29.10 19.33
C ASP A 523 9.40 -29.40 19.69
N TRP A 524 8.51 -28.45 19.35
CA TRP A 524 7.08 -28.53 19.67
C TRP A 524 6.22 -28.21 18.45
N GLY A 525 5.08 -28.88 18.38
CA GLY A 525 4.06 -28.63 17.37
C GLY A 525 2.73 -28.19 17.98
N VAL A 526 2.04 -27.25 17.34
CA VAL A 526 0.63 -26.98 17.66
C VAL A 526 -0.27 -27.78 16.74
N CYS A 527 -1.08 -28.64 17.33
CA CYS A 527 -1.88 -29.62 16.58
C CYS A 527 -3.38 -29.39 16.79
N LEU A 528 -4.12 -29.28 15.68
CA LEU A 528 -5.57 -29.42 15.70
C LEU A 528 -5.98 -30.86 15.47
N ALA A 529 -6.79 -31.38 16.38
CA ALA A 529 -7.33 -32.73 16.26
C ALA A 529 -8.81 -32.79 16.70
N ARG A 530 -9.52 -33.77 16.20
CA ARG A 530 -10.93 -33.99 16.47
C ARG A 530 -11.10 -34.83 17.77
N SER A 531 -11.56 -34.16 18.82
CA SER A 531 -11.83 -34.75 20.15
C SER A 531 -13.32 -35.10 20.35
N GLY A 532 -14.21 -34.52 19.56
CA GLY A 532 -15.66 -34.78 19.60
C GLY A 532 -16.14 -35.38 18.27
N ALA A 533 -16.33 -36.68 18.20
CA ALA A 533 -16.73 -37.39 16.99
C ALA A 533 -18.13 -36.97 16.47
N ASP A 534 -19.07 -36.75 17.38
CA ASP A 534 -20.47 -36.40 17.07
C ASP A 534 -20.76 -34.90 17.14
N ALA A 535 -19.75 -34.07 17.42
CA ALA A 535 -19.90 -32.62 17.54
C ALA A 535 -19.97 -31.94 16.15
N PRO A 536 -20.66 -30.79 16.04
CA PRO A 536 -20.62 -30.00 14.81
C PRO A 536 -19.17 -29.70 14.36
N LYS A 537 -18.98 -29.59 13.04
CA LYS A 537 -17.68 -29.53 12.35
C LYS A 537 -16.61 -28.67 13.09
N HIS A 538 -16.98 -27.48 13.54
CA HIS A 538 -16.06 -26.57 14.24
C HIS A 538 -15.96 -26.83 15.75
N ARG A 539 -17.02 -27.35 16.40
CA ARG A 539 -17.06 -27.58 17.85
C ARG A 539 -16.42 -28.90 18.29
N GLY A 540 -16.07 -29.75 17.35
CA GLY A 540 -15.41 -31.04 17.64
C GLY A 540 -13.87 -30.96 17.65
N LEU A 541 -13.29 -29.77 17.51
CA LEU A 541 -11.84 -29.59 17.40
C LEU A 541 -11.22 -29.12 18.73
N SER A 542 -10.05 -29.68 19.06
CA SER A 542 -9.22 -29.27 20.20
C SER A 542 -7.81 -28.93 19.76
N TYR A 543 -7.11 -28.13 20.56
CA TYR A 543 -5.80 -27.55 20.26
C TYR A 543 -4.77 -28.12 21.23
N PHE A 544 -3.79 -28.85 20.72
CA PHE A 544 -2.80 -29.57 21.50
C PHE A 544 -1.38 -29.03 21.27
N LEU A 545 -0.59 -28.97 22.33
CA LEU A 545 0.86 -28.74 22.28
C LEU A 545 1.52 -30.13 22.24
N VAL A 546 2.22 -30.44 21.18
CA VAL A 546 2.78 -31.78 20.92
C VAL A 546 4.31 -31.69 20.96
N ASP A 547 4.92 -32.48 21.83
CA ASP A 547 6.38 -32.68 21.85
C ASP A 547 6.76 -33.50 20.61
N MET A 548 7.53 -32.89 19.69
CA MET A 548 7.90 -33.51 18.42
C MET A 548 8.86 -34.70 18.56
N THR A 549 9.41 -34.91 19.76
CA THR A 549 10.24 -36.07 20.08
C THR A 549 9.43 -37.27 20.59
N SER A 550 8.11 -37.11 20.74
CA SER A 550 7.23 -38.15 21.27
C SER A 550 7.23 -39.40 20.39
N LYS A 551 7.15 -40.57 21.06
CA LYS A 551 7.02 -41.87 20.36
C LYS A 551 5.74 -41.86 19.51
N GLY A 552 5.87 -42.37 18.29
CA GLY A 552 4.74 -42.43 17.32
C GLY A 552 4.70 -41.27 16.35
N ILE A 553 5.62 -40.30 16.44
CA ILE A 553 5.78 -39.24 15.45
C ILE A 553 6.81 -39.67 14.40
N ASP A 554 6.41 -39.58 13.12
CA ASP A 554 7.30 -39.80 11.97
C ASP A 554 7.22 -38.57 11.07
N VAL A 555 8.32 -37.80 10.94
CA VAL A 555 8.44 -36.58 10.13
C VAL A 555 9.13 -36.94 8.83
N ARG A 556 8.45 -36.69 7.71
CA ARG A 556 8.96 -36.95 6.36
C ARG A 556 9.07 -35.67 5.55
N PRO A 557 10.28 -35.25 5.18
CA PRO A 557 10.45 -34.08 4.32
C PRO A 557 9.78 -34.28 2.94
N LEU A 558 9.04 -33.26 2.48
CA LEU A 558 8.40 -33.24 1.18
C LEU A 558 9.31 -32.51 0.19
N LYS A 559 9.75 -33.20 -0.85
CA LYS A 559 10.51 -32.58 -1.92
C LYS A 559 9.59 -31.74 -2.80
N GLN A 560 9.83 -30.43 -2.78
CA GLN A 560 9.07 -29.44 -3.53
C GLN A 560 9.53 -29.32 -4.98
N ALA A 561 8.75 -28.60 -5.81
CA ALA A 561 9.09 -28.31 -7.19
C ALA A 561 10.42 -27.55 -7.33
N THR A 562 10.83 -26.78 -6.32
CA THR A 562 12.13 -26.09 -6.22
C THR A 562 13.31 -27.04 -6.01
N GLY A 563 13.05 -28.30 -5.68
CA GLY A 563 14.07 -29.27 -5.25
C GLY A 563 14.42 -29.22 -3.77
N LYS A 564 13.95 -28.20 -3.03
CA LYS A 564 14.08 -28.05 -1.58
C LYS A 564 13.09 -28.94 -0.85
N SER A 565 13.25 -29.10 0.47
CA SER A 565 12.37 -29.87 1.35
C SER A 565 12.07 -29.11 2.63
N GLU A 566 11.51 -27.92 2.50
CA GLU A 566 11.18 -27.02 3.61
C GLU A 566 9.88 -27.41 4.32
N PHE A 567 8.97 -28.09 3.61
CA PHE A 567 7.72 -28.64 4.15
C PHE A 567 7.83 -30.12 4.45
N ASN A 568 7.00 -30.57 5.38
CA ASN A 568 7.01 -31.95 5.84
C ASN A 568 5.60 -32.55 5.88
N GLU A 569 5.51 -33.85 5.78
CA GLU A 569 4.42 -34.65 6.30
C GLU A 569 4.77 -35.13 7.72
N VAL A 570 3.79 -35.14 8.60
CA VAL A 570 3.93 -35.62 9.97
C VAL A 570 2.86 -36.68 10.24
N PHE A 571 3.29 -37.90 10.45
CA PHE A 571 2.42 -39.00 10.83
C PHE A 571 2.36 -39.09 12.35
N LEU A 572 1.15 -39.20 12.89
CA LEU A 572 0.86 -39.37 14.30
C LEU A 572 0.26 -40.79 14.47
N ASP A 573 1.04 -41.71 15.01
CA ASP A 573 0.63 -43.10 15.28
C ASP A 573 0.52 -43.30 16.79
N ASP A 574 -0.71 -43.13 17.29
CA ASP A 574 -1.06 -43.21 18.70
C ASP A 574 -0.14 -42.40 19.63
N VAL A 575 0.12 -41.15 19.25
CA VAL A 575 0.97 -40.23 20.01
C VAL A 575 0.29 -39.79 21.29
N PHE A 576 0.91 -40.09 22.45
CA PHE A 576 0.40 -39.64 23.73
C PHE A 576 0.73 -38.16 23.99
N VAL A 577 -0.29 -37.38 24.36
CA VAL A 577 -0.19 -35.98 24.75
C VAL A 577 -0.80 -35.80 26.13
N PRO A 578 -0.03 -35.33 27.13
CA PRO A 578 -0.51 -35.13 28.49
C PRO A 578 -1.66 -34.08 28.56
N ASP A 579 -2.48 -34.16 29.62
CA ASP A 579 -3.60 -33.24 29.80
C ASP A 579 -3.18 -31.76 29.92
N ASP A 580 -2.03 -31.50 30.50
CA ASP A 580 -1.44 -30.15 30.65
C ASP A 580 -0.97 -29.56 29.31
N CYS A 581 -0.94 -30.35 28.25
CA CYS A 581 -0.65 -29.93 26.87
C CYS A 581 -1.91 -29.69 26.02
N LEU A 582 -3.12 -29.80 26.56
CA LEU A 582 -4.35 -29.33 25.94
C LEU A 582 -4.52 -27.85 26.28
N VAL A 583 -4.67 -26.98 25.25
CA VAL A 583 -4.93 -25.54 25.47
C VAL A 583 -6.43 -25.31 25.52
N ALA A 584 -6.89 -24.64 26.57
CA ALA A 584 -8.29 -24.41 26.88
C ALA A 584 -9.10 -25.75 27.03
N GLU A 585 -10.43 -25.69 26.87
CA GLU A 585 -11.32 -26.84 27.02
C GLU A 585 -11.46 -27.62 25.70
N PRO A 586 -11.74 -28.93 25.79
CA PRO A 586 -12.06 -29.71 24.61
C PRO A 586 -13.17 -29.08 23.76
N GLY A 587 -13.01 -29.10 22.45
CA GLY A 587 -13.99 -28.50 21.52
C GLY A 587 -13.81 -27.02 21.24
N GLN A 588 -12.87 -26.33 21.88
CA GLN A 588 -12.58 -24.91 21.64
C GLN A 588 -11.48 -24.69 20.58
N GLY A 589 -10.92 -25.74 20.03
CA GLY A 589 -9.77 -25.66 19.11
C GLY A 589 -9.96 -24.76 17.90
N TRP A 590 -11.19 -24.61 17.39
CA TRP A 590 -11.47 -23.71 16.27
C TRP A 590 -11.27 -22.23 16.61
N LYS A 591 -11.65 -21.81 17.82
CA LYS A 591 -11.43 -20.45 18.31
C LYS A 591 -9.94 -20.15 18.40
N LEU A 592 -9.17 -21.09 18.97
CA LEU A 592 -7.72 -20.97 19.12
C LEU A 592 -7.02 -20.95 17.75
N ALA A 593 -7.46 -21.82 16.82
CA ALA A 593 -6.95 -21.79 15.46
C ALA A 593 -7.22 -20.46 14.75
N ALA A 594 -8.34 -19.82 15.01
CA ALA A 594 -8.64 -18.50 14.44
C ALA A 594 -7.66 -17.42 14.95
N THR A 595 -7.26 -17.46 16.23
CA THR A 595 -6.22 -16.58 16.80
C THR A 595 -4.87 -16.86 16.13
N THR A 596 -4.44 -18.11 16.05
CA THR A 596 -3.17 -18.53 15.39
C THR A 596 -3.12 -18.06 13.93
N LEU A 597 -4.17 -18.35 13.15
CA LEU A 597 -4.26 -17.95 11.73
C LEU A 597 -4.34 -16.45 11.50
N SER A 598 -4.85 -15.68 12.46
CA SER A 598 -4.85 -14.22 12.39
C SER A 598 -3.45 -13.66 12.54
N ASN A 599 -2.66 -14.18 13.49
CA ASN A 599 -1.28 -13.79 13.68
C ASN A 599 -0.39 -14.26 12.52
N GLU A 600 -0.65 -15.45 11.94
CA GLU A 600 0.00 -15.91 10.71
C GLU A 600 -0.19 -14.90 9.55
N ARG A 601 -1.42 -14.44 9.32
CA ARG A 601 -1.70 -13.44 8.28
C ARG A 601 -1.00 -12.12 8.52
N LEU A 602 -0.93 -11.66 9.78
CA LEU A 602 -0.19 -10.46 10.16
C LEU A 602 1.29 -10.58 9.80
N SER A 603 1.93 -11.63 10.24
CA SER A 603 3.35 -11.89 9.97
C SER A 603 3.64 -12.01 8.46
N MET A 604 2.85 -12.81 7.73
CA MET A 604 3.05 -13.00 6.29
C MET A 604 2.64 -11.80 5.42
N GLY A 605 1.77 -10.92 5.89
CA GLY A 605 1.29 -9.74 5.15
C GLY A 605 2.25 -8.56 5.22
N SER A 606 3.00 -8.44 6.31
CA SER A 606 3.88 -7.29 6.58
C SER A 606 5.28 -7.42 5.99
N THR A 607 5.72 -8.63 5.65
CA THR A 607 7.08 -8.89 5.20
C THR A 607 7.13 -8.98 3.67
N LEU A 608 7.79 -8.02 3.03
CA LEU A 608 8.28 -8.19 1.66
C LEU A 608 9.41 -9.23 1.70
N HIS A 609 9.13 -10.45 1.26
CA HIS A 609 10.20 -11.38 0.94
C HIS A 609 10.93 -10.83 -0.29
N HIS A 610 12.06 -10.20 -0.03
CA HIS A 610 13.08 -9.66 -0.93
C HIS A 610 12.60 -9.46 -2.36
N GLY A 611 12.20 -8.22 -2.62
CA GLY A 611 11.66 -7.85 -3.90
C GLY A 611 12.63 -8.11 -5.02
N SER A 612 12.07 -8.25 -6.18
CA SER A 612 12.81 -8.26 -7.43
C SER A 612 13.72 -7.03 -7.60
N SER A 613 13.47 -5.93 -6.87
CA SER A 613 14.26 -4.69 -6.91
C SER A 613 15.76 -4.89 -6.70
N ARG A 614 16.16 -5.71 -5.71
CA ARG A 614 17.58 -6.02 -5.48
C ARG A 614 18.24 -6.62 -6.72
N LEU A 615 17.55 -7.47 -7.43
CA LEU A 615 18.06 -8.16 -8.60
C LEU A 615 18.14 -7.24 -9.81
N PHE A 616 17.15 -6.38 -10.00
CA PHE A 616 17.20 -5.33 -11.01
C PHE A 616 18.41 -4.41 -10.78
N ARG A 617 18.66 -3.99 -9.52
CA ARG A 617 19.86 -3.21 -9.18
C ARG A 617 21.16 -3.96 -9.52
N GLN A 618 21.24 -5.26 -9.24
CA GLN A 618 22.40 -6.08 -9.62
C GLN A 618 22.59 -6.14 -11.12
N VAL A 619 21.52 -6.35 -11.89
CA VAL A 619 21.57 -6.35 -13.36
C VAL A 619 21.98 -4.98 -13.90
N ILE A 620 21.52 -3.88 -13.32
CA ILE A 620 21.93 -2.52 -13.72
C ILE A 620 23.41 -2.27 -13.43
N ALA A 621 23.93 -2.77 -12.31
CA ALA A 621 25.31 -2.61 -11.89
C ALA A 621 26.28 -3.53 -12.68
N ASP A 622 25.82 -4.68 -13.15
CA ASP A 622 26.62 -5.67 -13.87
C ASP A 622 26.41 -5.54 -15.39
N ALA A 623 27.31 -4.82 -16.04
CA ALA A 623 27.30 -4.61 -17.49
C ALA A 623 27.48 -5.91 -18.33
N SER A 624 27.64 -7.08 -17.71
CA SER A 624 27.78 -8.38 -18.39
C SER A 624 26.43 -8.97 -18.83
N HIS A 625 25.31 -8.40 -18.44
CA HIS A 625 23.98 -8.84 -18.84
C HIS A 625 23.60 -8.28 -20.23
N ASP A 626 23.09 -9.16 -21.11
CA ASP A 626 22.60 -8.80 -22.46
C ASP A 626 21.23 -8.09 -22.42
N CYS A 627 20.88 -7.41 -21.33
CA CYS A 627 19.64 -6.69 -21.17
C CYS A 627 19.87 -5.19 -21.47
N PRO A 628 19.01 -4.54 -22.27
CA PRO A 628 19.05 -3.09 -22.39
C PRO A 628 18.90 -2.43 -21.02
N ARG A 629 19.77 -1.45 -20.73
CA ARG A 629 19.75 -0.73 -19.45
C ARG A 629 18.35 -0.09 -19.18
N GLU A 630 17.72 0.40 -20.22
CA GLU A 630 16.39 1.03 -20.15
C GLU A 630 15.33 0.04 -19.64
N ASP A 631 15.29 -1.19 -20.15
CA ASP A 631 14.37 -2.23 -19.70
C ASP A 631 14.61 -2.62 -18.23
N ALA A 632 15.89 -2.67 -17.83
CA ALA A 632 16.26 -2.95 -16.45
C ALA A 632 15.84 -1.83 -15.49
N VAL A 633 15.97 -0.57 -15.89
CA VAL A 633 15.56 0.61 -15.13
C VAL A 633 14.04 0.66 -15.02
N GLU A 634 13.29 0.43 -16.11
CA GLU A 634 11.83 0.32 -16.06
C GLU A 634 11.38 -0.80 -15.11
N GLY A 635 12.00 -1.98 -15.23
CA GLY A 635 11.71 -3.12 -14.36
C GLY A 635 11.99 -2.83 -12.89
N LEU A 636 13.08 -2.11 -12.58
CA LEU A 636 13.40 -1.65 -11.24
C LEU A 636 12.29 -0.71 -10.71
N GLY A 637 11.90 0.28 -11.50
CA GLY A 637 10.85 1.23 -11.09
C GLY A 637 9.51 0.55 -10.81
N ARG A 638 9.09 -0.39 -11.64
CA ARG A 638 7.87 -1.19 -11.40
C ARG A 638 7.98 -2.05 -10.14
N SER A 639 9.15 -2.65 -9.88
CA SER A 639 9.40 -3.44 -8.67
C SER A 639 9.37 -2.58 -7.42
N ILE A 640 10.09 -1.46 -7.44
CA ILE A 640 10.12 -0.48 -6.34
C ILE A 640 8.72 0.08 -6.08
N SER A 641 7.93 0.40 -7.11
CA SER A 641 6.56 0.88 -6.91
C SER A 641 5.71 -0.10 -6.09
N ARG A 642 5.83 -1.42 -6.35
CA ARG A 642 5.12 -2.44 -5.59
C ARG A 642 5.61 -2.53 -4.13
N GLU A 643 6.91 -2.42 -3.93
CA GLU A 643 7.52 -2.46 -2.60
C GLU A 643 7.13 -1.23 -1.76
N LEU A 644 7.21 -0.05 -2.35
CA LEU A 644 6.82 1.20 -1.69
C LEU A 644 5.33 1.24 -1.36
N ALA A 645 4.47 0.75 -2.25
CA ALA A 645 3.03 0.68 -2.02
C ALA A 645 2.70 -0.19 -0.80
N LEU A 646 3.32 -1.38 -0.68
CA LEU A 646 3.12 -2.24 0.49
C LEU A 646 3.67 -1.59 1.77
N SER A 647 4.83 -0.95 1.69
CA SER A 647 5.43 -0.25 2.83
C SER A 647 4.57 0.93 3.30
N ALA A 648 4.02 1.72 2.37
CA ALA A 648 3.08 2.80 2.68
C ALA A 648 1.77 2.28 3.30
N MET A 649 1.21 1.16 2.79
CA MET A 649 0.05 0.51 3.40
C MET A 649 0.34 0.04 4.83
N ASN A 650 1.49 -0.58 5.05
CA ASN A 650 1.90 -1.03 6.38
C ASN A 650 2.10 0.16 7.34
N LEU A 651 2.70 1.24 6.88
CA LEU A 651 2.88 2.47 7.65
C LEU A 651 1.53 3.11 8.03
N ARG A 652 0.57 3.15 7.10
CA ARG A 652 -0.81 3.57 7.42
C ARG A 652 -1.43 2.70 8.51
N GLY A 653 -1.25 1.38 8.44
CA GLY A 653 -1.70 0.44 9.46
C GLY A 653 -1.05 0.69 10.83
N VAL A 654 0.24 1.06 10.86
CA VAL A 654 0.92 1.48 12.10
C VAL A 654 0.33 2.79 12.62
N SER A 655 0.14 3.79 11.76
CA SER A 655 -0.43 5.09 12.14
C SER A 655 -1.86 4.94 12.69
N ALA A 656 -2.69 4.06 12.08
CA ALA A 656 -4.03 3.75 12.57
C ALA A 656 -3.99 3.13 13.99
N ARG A 657 -3.04 2.22 14.25
CA ARG A 657 -2.84 1.65 15.59
C ARG A 657 -2.37 2.69 16.60
N LEU A 658 -1.50 3.62 16.21
CA LEU A 658 -1.09 4.75 17.04
C LEU A 658 -2.28 5.63 17.43
N ALA A 659 -3.29 5.73 16.56
CA ALA A 659 -4.56 6.39 16.82
C ALA A 659 -5.60 5.51 17.56
N GLY A 660 -5.19 4.34 18.08
CA GLY A 660 -6.06 3.45 18.88
C GLY A 660 -6.99 2.55 18.09
N GLN A 661 -6.76 2.37 16.79
CA GLN A 661 -7.57 1.45 15.95
C GLN A 661 -6.98 0.04 16.01
N GLU A 662 -7.84 -0.95 16.22
CA GLU A 662 -7.42 -2.37 16.20
C GLU A 662 -7.37 -2.91 14.76
N PRO A 663 -6.36 -3.73 14.41
CA PRO A 663 -6.30 -4.38 13.11
C PRO A 663 -7.48 -5.32 12.90
N GLY A 664 -8.11 -5.23 11.74
CA GLY A 664 -9.26 -6.05 11.35
C GLY A 664 -8.99 -6.99 10.16
N ALA A 665 -10.04 -7.30 9.42
CA ALA A 665 -9.97 -8.18 8.26
C ALA A 665 -9.20 -7.58 7.06
N GLU A 666 -8.91 -6.27 7.09
CA GLU A 666 -8.12 -5.52 6.12
C GLU A 666 -6.66 -6.00 6.00
N ILE A 667 -6.15 -6.72 7.01
CA ILE A 667 -4.86 -7.44 6.91
C ILE A 667 -4.83 -8.36 5.69
N SER A 668 -5.99 -8.93 5.32
CA SER A 668 -6.12 -9.75 4.11
C SER A 668 -5.80 -8.96 2.83
N VAL A 669 -5.97 -7.63 2.83
CA VAL A 669 -5.62 -6.75 1.70
C VAL A 669 -4.11 -6.76 1.46
N SER A 670 -3.32 -6.51 2.51
CA SER A 670 -1.84 -6.56 2.42
C SER A 670 -1.34 -7.94 1.99
N LYS A 671 -1.95 -9.03 2.53
CA LYS A 671 -1.59 -10.39 2.13
C LYS A 671 -1.85 -10.67 0.65
N VAL A 672 -3.02 -10.27 0.12
CA VAL A 672 -3.35 -10.43 -1.30
C VAL A 672 -2.39 -9.60 -2.15
N TYR A 673 -2.19 -8.34 -1.80
CA TYR A 673 -1.29 -7.47 -2.55
C TYR A 673 0.14 -8.00 -2.58
N ASN A 674 0.70 -8.38 -1.43
CA ASN A 674 2.04 -8.94 -1.34
C ASN A 674 2.21 -10.18 -2.24
N ALA A 675 1.29 -11.13 -2.17
CA ALA A 675 1.34 -12.33 -2.99
C ALA A 675 1.32 -12.02 -4.51
N LEU A 676 0.46 -11.10 -4.93
CA LEU A 676 0.37 -10.67 -6.33
C LEU A 676 1.60 -9.86 -6.76
N ALA A 677 2.10 -8.95 -5.92
CA ALA A 677 3.29 -8.16 -6.19
C ALA A 677 4.53 -9.04 -6.40
N GLN A 678 4.72 -10.06 -5.57
CA GLN A 678 5.81 -11.02 -5.72
C GLN A 678 5.69 -11.83 -7.02
N ARG A 679 4.47 -12.25 -7.39
CA ARG A 679 4.23 -12.95 -8.65
C ARG A 679 4.62 -12.09 -9.86
N GLU A 680 4.15 -10.84 -9.90
CA GLU A 680 4.44 -9.92 -10.99
C GLU A 680 5.94 -9.54 -11.03
N GLY A 681 6.53 -9.22 -9.89
CA GLY A 681 7.97 -8.89 -9.81
C GLY A 681 8.87 -10.03 -10.27
N SER A 682 8.56 -11.26 -9.86
CA SER A 682 9.30 -12.44 -10.30
C SER A 682 9.13 -12.71 -11.80
N ARG A 683 7.94 -12.47 -12.36
CA ARG A 683 7.68 -12.59 -13.80
C ARG A 683 8.46 -11.54 -14.60
N ASP A 684 8.48 -10.30 -14.15
CA ASP A 684 9.22 -9.22 -14.80
C ASP A 684 10.73 -9.52 -14.79
N LEU A 685 11.23 -10.09 -13.71
CA LEU A 685 12.62 -10.52 -13.61
C LEU A 685 12.97 -11.65 -14.60
N LEU A 686 12.09 -12.66 -14.74
CA LEU A 686 12.33 -13.73 -15.73
C LEU A 686 12.36 -13.17 -17.16
N ARG A 687 11.54 -12.17 -17.48
CA ARG A 687 11.56 -11.48 -18.77
C ARG A 687 12.88 -10.75 -18.99
N LEU A 688 13.37 -10.07 -17.97
CA LEU A 688 14.65 -9.35 -18.00
C LEU A 688 15.82 -10.29 -18.25
N LEU A 689 15.86 -11.44 -17.57
CA LEU A 689 16.93 -12.43 -17.70
C LEU A 689 16.93 -13.13 -19.07
N GLY A 690 15.81 -13.12 -19.81
CA GLY A 690 15.69 -13.74 -21.12
C GLY A 690 16.16 -15.20 -21.12
N PRO A 691 17.03 -15.64 -22.07
CA PRO A 691 17.53 -17.02 -22.14
C PRO A 691 18.26 -17.49 -20.87
N ARG A 692 18.85 -16.59 -20.08
CA ARG A 692 19.51 -16.95 -18.81
C ARG A 692 18.54 -17.50 -17.77
N ALA A 693 17.26 -17.14 -17.83
CA ALA A 693 16.24 -17.73 -16.97
C ALA A 693 16.03 -19.24 -17.19
N ALA A 694 16.49 -19.77 -18.30
CA ALA A 694 16.42 -21.22 -18.59
C ALA A 694 17.57 -22.02 -17.92
N VAL A 695 18.54 -21.35 -17.30
CA VAL A 695 19.70 -21.98 -16.69
C VAL A 695 19.67 -21.76 -15.17
N VAL A 696 19.90 -22.81 -14.40
CA VAL A 696 20.03 -22.72 -12.94
C VAL A 696 21.42 -22.14 -12.62
N ASP A 697 21.43 -20.92 -12.10
CA ASP A 697 22.65 -20.26 -11.62
C ASP A 697 22.86 -20.59 -10.14
N PRO A 698 24.00 -21.21 -9.75
CA PRO A 698 24.27 -21.53 -8.35
C PRO A 698 24.36 -20.30 -7.43
N SER A 699 24.65 -19.11 -7.98
CA SER A 699 24.76 -17.85 -7.22
C SER A 699 23.42 -17.12 -7.10
N ALA A 700 22.46 -17.39 -8.00
CA ALA A 700 21.19 -16.66 -8.08
C ALA A 700 20.11 -17.49 -8.81
N ASN A 701 19.30 -18.21 -8.06
CA ASN A 701 18.33 -19.17 -8.60
C ASN A 701 16.96 -18.54 -8.91
N TYR A 702 16.89 -17.43 -9.66
CA TYR A 702 15.65 -16.68 -9.89
C TYR A 702 14.52 -17.50 -10.52
N ALA A 703 14.84 -18.41 -11.45
CA ALA A 703 13.84 -19.31 -12.03
C ALA A 703 13.32 -20.31 -10.99
N ILE A 704 14.17 -20.80 -10.10
CA ILE A 704 13.78 -21.69 -9.00
C ILE A 704 12.93 -20.93 -7.96
N ASP A 705 13.26 -19.67 -7.68
CA ASP A 705 12.45 -18.82 -6.80
C ASP A 705 11.06 -18.56 -7.40
N HIS A 706 10.98 -18.35 -8.73
CA HIS A 706 9.69 -18.28 -9.44
C HIS A 706 8.90 -19.59 -9.33
N ILE A 707 9.55 -20.73 -9.45
CA ILE A 707 8.92 -22.05 -9.23
C ILE A 707 8.43 -22.19 -7.77
N GLY A 708 9.07 -21.50 -6.83
CA GLY A 708 8.69 -21.43 -5.41
C GLY A 708 7.47 -20.56 -5.09
N LEU A 709 7.05 -19.68 -5.99
CA LEU A 709 5.93 -18.74 -5.76
C LEU A 709 4.61 -19.39 -5.28
N PRO A 710 4.22 -20.60 -5.71
CA PRO A 710 3.01 -21.23 -5.19
C PRO A 710 2.94 -21.25 -3.67
N SER A 711 4.07 -21.45 -2.96
CA SER A 711 4.11 -21.45 -1.49
C SER A 711 3.60 -20.13 -0.88
N ILE A 712 3.84 -19.00 -1.54
CA ILE A 712 3.39 -17.65 -1.13
C ILE A 712 1.92 -17.42 -1.53
N LEU A 713 1.52 -17.93 -2.71
CA LEU A 713 0.17 -17.71 -3.24
C LEU A 713 -0.90 -18.46 -2.43
N PHE A 714 -0.56 -19.63 -1.85
CA PHE A 714 -1.50 -20.40 -1.05
C PHE A 714 -1.15 -20.49 0.45
N GLY A 715 0.08 -20.20 0.86
CA GLY A 715 0.48 -20.14 2.27
C GLY A 715 -0.28 -19.05 3.04
N GLY A 716 -0.67 -19.32 4.29
CA GLY A 716 -1.49 -18.39 5.08
C GLY A 716 -2.91 -18.15 4.54
N GLY A 717 -3.44 -19.10 3.76
CA GLY A 717 -4.69 -19.05 3.00
C GLY A 717 -4.49 -18.52 1.59
N THR A 718 -5.07 -19.22 0.61
CA THR A 718 -4.93 -18.87 -0.80
C THR A 718 -5.44 -17.45 -1.09
N VAL A 719 -4.93 -16.83 -2.15
CA VAL A 719 -5.40 -15.51 -2.62
C VAL A 719 -6.93 -15.49 -2.72
N GLU A 720 -7.54 -16.55 -3.26
CA GLU A 720 -8.99 -16.68 -3.42
C GLU A 720 -9.73 -16.71 -2.09
N ILE A 721 -9.19 -17.40 -1.08
CA ILE A 721 -9.76 -17.42 0.29
C ILE A 721 -9.65 -16.03 0.92
N GLN A 722 -8.52 -15.35 0.76
CA GLN A 722 -8.36 -13.99 1.27
C GLN A 722 -9.31 -13.01 0.57
N LEU A 723 -9.53 -13.14 -0.74
CA LEU A 723 -10.54 -12.35 -1.46
C LEU A 723 -11.96 -12.61 -0.95
N ASN A 724 -12.30 -13.87 -0.60
CA ASN A 724 -13.57 -14.18 0.05
C ASN A 724 -13.69 -13.50 1.43
N VAL A 725 -12.61 -13.48 2.23
CA VAL A 725 -12.58 -12.80 3.54
C VAL A 725 -12.81 -11.30 3.35
N ILE A 726 -12.11 -10.66 2.42
CA ILE A 726 -12.28 -9.25 2.08
C ILE A 726 -13.73 -8.98 1.66
N ALA A 727 -14.25 -9.75 0.71
CA ALA A 727 -15.60 -9.56 0.18
C ALA A 727 -16.67 -9.69 1.27
N GLN A 728 -16.57 -10.69 2.12
CA GLN A 728 -17.63 -11.02 3.09
C GLN A 728 -17.48 -10.26 4.41
N ARG A 729 -16.27 -10.02 4.91
CA ARG A 729 -16.04 -9.41 6.22
C ARG A 729 -15.74 -7.91 6.16
N VAL A 730 -15.06 -7.45 5.12
CA VAL A 730 -14.74 -6.01 4.95
C VAL A 730 -15.85 -5.33 4.14
N LEU A 731 -16.18 -5.86 2.96
CA LEU A 731 -17.19 -5.26 2.09
C LEU A 731 -18.62 -5.66 2.45
N GLY A 732 -18.82 -6.66 3.32
CA GLY A 732 -20.14 -7.10 3.77
C GLY A 732 -21.01 -7.70 2.66
N LEU A 733 -20.40 -8.36 1.68
CA LEU A 733 -21.12 -9.06 0.62
C LEU A 733 -21.75 -10.36 1.16
N PRO A 734 -22.91 -10.77 0.63
CA PRO A 734 -23.61 -11.97 1.11
C PRO A 734 -22.80 -13.22 0.82
N ARG A 735 -22.82 -14.18 1.74
CA ARG A 735 -22.21 -15.49 1.54
C ARG A 735 -22.91 -16.24 0.42
N SER A 736 -22.15 -17.01 -0.33
CA SER A 736 -22.62 -17.87 -1.43
C SER A 736 -23.49 -19.06 -0.93
#